data_92924da72d128fa045aea43cf99d87e1
#
_entry.id   92924da72d128fa045aea43cf99d87e1
#
_cell.length_a   1.000
_cell.length_b   1.000
_cell.length_c   1.000
_cell.angle_alpha   90.00
_cell.angle_beta   90.00
_cell.angle_gamma   90.00
#
_symmetry.space_group_name_H-M   'P 1'
#
loop_
_entity.id
_entity.type
_entity.pdbx_description
1 polymer ?
#
loop_
_entity_poly.entity_id
_entity_poly.type
_entity_poly.pdbx_seq_one_letter_code
_entity_poly.pdbx_strand_id
1 'polypeptide(L)'
;MKAVVFAYHDMGCAGIQSLLDAGYDIAAIFTHPDNPGENQFFGSVARIAAEQGIPVWAPEDVNHPLWIERIREMKPDVLFSFYYRNLLCDEILNIAPKGAFNLHGSLLPKYRGRAPLNWVLVNGESETGVTLHRMVNRADAGDIVAQQAVAIGPDDAALALHRKLCAAASDLLGQALPAIREGKTEERAQDHSQATYVGRRTPEDGRLDWDKPAQTLHNLVRAVSDPWPGAFAYAGANKFIVWKSRVRADLPAAKPGTVISVAPLVVACQQGALEIVTGQTERGVYMQGAQLAQALGLVSSAVLSSKPVVAVKRRTRVLILGVNGFIGNHLTERLLQDDNYEIYGLDIGSDAISRFLDCPRFHFVEGDISIHSEWIEYHIKKCDVVLPLVAIATPIEYTRNPLRVFELDFEENLKIIRVCVKYNKRIIFPSTSEVYGMCTDKNFDEDNSNLVVGPINKQRWIYSVSKQLLDRVIWAYGDKNGLKFTLFRPFNWMGPRLDNLNAARIGSSRAITQLILNLVEGSPIKLIEGGKQKRCFTDISDGIEALFRIIENKDGRCDGQIINIGNPENEASIKELAEMLLACFERHPLRDRFPPFAGFREVESSDYYGKGYQDVEHRKPSIRNAKRCLNWEPTVEMEETVEHTLDFFLRTVELTDDKNS
;
A
#
# COMPACT_ATOMS: atom_id res chain seq x y z
N MET A 1 15.07 38.76 15.48
CA MET A 1 15.40 37.62 16.34
C MET A 1 15.38 36.38 15.48
N LYS A 2 16.45 35.60 15.51
CA LYS A 2 16.64 34.42 14.68
C LYS A 2 16.05 33.18 15.36
N ALA A 3 15.16 32.46 14.68
CA ALA A 3 14.48 31.30 15.22
C ALA A 3 14.79 30.04 14.38
N VAL A 4 14.88 28.89 15.03
CA VAL A 4 14.75 27.57 14.41
C VAL A 4 13.45 26.94 14.90
N VAL A 5 12.67 26.38 13.97
CA VAL A 5 11.30 25.94 14.23
C VAL A 5 11.15 24.44 13.95
N PHE A 6 10.55 23.72 14.88
CA PHE A 6 10.14 22.33 14.77
C PHE A 6 8.64 22.30 14.60
N ALA A 7 8.12 21.97 13.43
CA ALA A 7 6.70 22.17 13.14
C ALA A 7 6.11 21.07 12.26
N TYR A 8 4.84 20.74 12.53
CA TYR A 8 4.08 19.80 11.70
C TYR A 8 2.58 20.11 11.80
N HIS A 9 1.80 19.74 10.77
CA HIS A 9 0.34 19.89 10.76
C HIS A 9 -0.14 21.36 10.74
N ASP A 10 -1.46 21.59 10.82
CA ASP A 10 -2.04 22.95 10.83
C ASP A 10 -1.53 23.82 11.99
N MET A 11 -1.34 23.22 13.16
CA MET A 11 -0.78 23.93 14.32
C MET A 11 0.65 24.41 14.03
N GLY A 12 1.43 23.60 13.30
CA GLY A 12 2.75 24.00 12.79
C GLY A 12 2.66 25.15 11.80
N CYS A 13 1.70 25.08 10.88
CA CYS A 13 1.45 26.16 9.90
C CYS A 13 1.05 27.47 10.60
N ALA A 14 0.14 27.40 11.56
CA ALA A 14 -0.30 28.55 12.36
C ALA A 14 0.86 29.17 13.15
N GLY A 15 1.69 28.34 13.79
CA GLY A 15 2.86 28.78 14.53
C GLY A 15 3.90 29.47 13.67
N ILE A 16 4.21 28.91 12.50
CA ILE A 16 5.15 29.53 11.53
C ILE A 16 4.61 30.87 11.05
N GLN A 17 3.33 30.94 10.67
CA GLN A 17 2.73 32.19 10.22
C GLN A 17 2.78 33.26 11.31
N SER A 18 2.45 32.89 12.56
CA SER A 18 2.52 33.82 13.71
C SER A 18 3.93 34.36 13.96
N LEU A 19 4.97 33.52 13.77
CA LEU A 19 6.38 33.95 13.86
C LEU A 19 6.75 34.94 12.76
N LEU A 20 6.32 34.68 11.53
CA LEU A 20 6.55 35.58 10.38
C LEU A 20 5.86 36.93 10.61
N ASP A 21 4.60 36.93 11.04
CA ASP A 21 3.82 38.12 11.34
C ASP A 21 4.43 38.95 12.50
N ALA A 22 5.02 38.27 13.47
CA ALA A 22 5.75 38.90 14.58
C ALA A 22 7.18 39.36 14.21
N GLY A 23 7.61 39.16 12.97
CA GLY A 23 8.90 39.62 12.43
C GLY A 23 10.10 38.82 12.95
N TYR A 24 9.95 37.52 13.16
CA TYR A 24 11.07 36.62 13.43
C TYR A 24 11.75 36.23 12.12
N ASP A 25 13.07 36.10 12.17
CA ASP A 25 13.90 35.55 11.09
C ASP A 25 13.99 34.01 11.27
N ILE A 26 13.22 33.28 10.50
CA ILE A 26 13.19 31.80 10.59
C ILE A 26 14.35 31.23 9.77
N ALA A 27 15.42 30.83 10.45
CA ALA A 27 16.63 30.29 9.82
C ALA A 27 16.38 28.91 9.19
N ALA A 28 15.49 28.11 9.77
CA ALA A 28 15.18 26.77 9.31
C ALA A 28 13.92 26.22 9.97
N ILE A 29 13.30 25.28 9.27
CA ILE A 29 12.17 24.49 9.78
C ILE A 29 12.55 23.01 9.75
N PHE A 30 12.32 22.32 10.86
CA PHE A 30 12.36 20.87 10.98
C PHE A 30 10.93 20.33 11.04
N THR A 31 10.59 19.39 10.17
CA THR A 31 9.24 18.82 10.05
C THR A 31 9.29 17.29 10.00
N HIS A 32 8.18 16.66 9.71
CA HIS A 32 8.09 15.21 9.47
C HIS A 32 7.69 14.96 8.01
N PRO A 33 8.20 13.88 7.39
CA PRO A 33 7.63 13.41 6.14
C PRO A 33 6.19 12.95 6.39
N ASP A 34 5.33 13.16 5.42
CA ASP A 34 3.97 12.67 5.48
C ASP A 34 3.95 11.14 5.55
N ASN A 35 3.19 10.59 6.47
CA ASN A 35 3.03 9.16 6.59
C ASN A 35 2.00 8.67 5.56
N PRO A 36 2.35 7.77 4.63
CA PRO A 36 1.39 7.23 3.67
C PRO A 36 0.15 6.56 4.29
N GLY A 37 0.24 6.14 5.57
CA GLY A 37 -0.87 5.55 6.33
C GLY A 37 -1.80 6.54 7.03
N GLU A 38 -1.50 7.84 7.00
CA GLU A 38 -2.32 8.88 7.64
C GLU A 38 -3.15 9.65 6.60
N ASN A 39 -4.39 10.00 6.95
CA ASN A 39 -5.16 10.95 6.15
C ASN A 39 -4.50 12.33 6.22
N GLN A 40 -4.16 12.88 5.07
CA GLN A 40 -3.61 14.23 4.95
C GLN A 40 -4.77 15.22 4.78
N PHE A 41 -5.24 15.79 5.88
CA PHE A 41 -6.32 16.77 5.88
C PHE A 41 -5.86 18.17 6.36
N PHE A 42 -4.57 18.33 6.55
CA PHE A 42 -3.94 19.47 7.17
C PHE A 42 -2.99 20.20 6.21
N GLY A 43 -2.65 21.46 6.55
CA GLY A 43 -1.73 22.30 5.80
C GLY A 43 -0.30 21.75 5.77
N SER A 44 0.42 22.07 4.72
CA SER A 44 1.80 21.65 4.52
C SER A 44 2.77 22.71 5.03
N VAL A 45 3.53 22.35 6.07
CA VAL A 45 4.65 23.16 6.60
C VAL A 45 5.73 23.36 5.51
N ALA A 46 6.01 22.33 4.71
CA ALA A 46 6.97 22.40 3.62
C ALA A 46 6.53 23.39 2.53
N ARG A 47 5.23 23.53 2.28
CA ARG A 47 4.69 24.52 1.35
C ARG A 47 4.93 25.95 1.83
N ILE A 48 4.63 26.24 3.10
CA ILE A 48 4.89 27.57 3.67
C ILE A 48 6.39 27.88 3.61
N ALA A 49 7.24 26.90 3.95
CA ALA A 49 8.69 27.06 3.86
C ALA A 49 9.13 27.42 2.44
N ALA A 50 8.60 26.74 1.42
CA ALA A 50 8.91 27.01 0.01
C ALA A 50 8.43 28.41 -0.43
N GLU A 51 7.22 28.84 -0.04
CA GLU A 51 6.66 30.16 -0.34
C GLU A 51 7.49 31.30 0.29
N GLN A 52 8.12 31.06 1.43
CA GLN A 52 8.94 32.03 2.17
C GLN A 52 10.45 31.87 1.92
N GLY A 53 10.87 30.91 1.11
CA GLY A 53 12.29 30.62 0.85
C GLY A 53 13.07 30.13 2.08
N ILE A 54 12.38 29.51 3.05
CA ILE A 54 12.97 29.02 4.29
C ILE A 54 13.44 27.57 4.09
N PRO A 55 14.71 27.23 4.47
CA PRO A 55 15.17 25.85 4.45
C PRO A 55 14.30 24.93 5.32
N VAL A 56 13.93 23.74 4.80
CA VAL A 56 13.13 22.74 5.52
C VAL A 56 13.79 21.38 5.47
N TRP A 57 13.82 20.67 6.59
CA TRP A 57 14.36 19.31 6.73
C TRP A 57 13.38 18.42 7.51
N ALA A 58 13.40 17.12 7.15
CA ALA A 58 12.59 16.09 7.80
C ALA A 58 13.44 14.88 8.21
N PRO A 59 14.35 15.04 9.21
CA PRO A 59 15.21 13.95 9.66
C PRO A 59 14.42 12.85 10.37
N GLU A 60 14.84 11.59 10.25
CA GLU A 60 14.31 10.48 11.05
C GLU A 60 14.57 10.70 12.55
N ASP A 61 15.78 11.11 12.89
CA ASP A 61 16.20 11.49 14.24
C ASP A 61 16.87 12.86 14.22
N VAL A 62 16.17 13.85 14.74
CA VAL A 62 16.70 15.22 14.86
C VAL A 62 17.79 15.34 15.93
N ASN A 63 17.85 14.40 16.87
CA ASN A 63 18.86 14.36 17.92
C ASN A 63 20.20 13.75 17.48
N HIS A 64 20.30 13.33 16.21
CA HIS A 64 21.56 12.86 15.67
C HIS A 64 22.62 14.00 15.66
N PRO A 65 23.88 13.76 16.00
CA PRO A 65 24.92 14.78 16.12
C PRO A 65 25.07 15.71 14.92
N LEU A 66 24.83 15.20 13.70
CA LEU A 66 24.82 16.01 12.47
C LEU A 66 23.83 17.17 12.54
N TRP A 67 22.61 16.90 13.03
CA TRP A 67 21.54 17.91 13.09
C TRP A 67 21.77 18.86 14.27
N ILE A 68 22.25 18.37 15.40
CA ILE A 68 22.63 19.21 16.54
C ILE A 68 23.66 20.24 16.13
N GLU A 69 24.72 19.81 15.42
CA GLU A 69 25.77 20.74 14.94
C GLU A 69 25.21 21.71 13.89
N ARG A 70 24.36 21.22 12.99
CA ARG A 70 23.69 22.07 11.99
C ARG A 70 22.85 23.16 12.62
N ILE A 71 22.08 22.84 13.67
CA ILE A 71 21.28 23.82 14.43
C ILE A 71 22.20 24.81 15.13
N ARG A 72 23.32 24.36 15.71
CA ARG A 72 24.32 25.20 16.39
C ARG A 72 24.98 26.19 15.43
N GLU A 73 25.32 25.75 14.21
CA GLU A 73 25.89 26.60 13.16
C GLU A 73 24.95 27.74 12.76
N MET A 74 23.64 27.54 12.81
CA MET A 74 22.63 28.57 12.51
C MET A 74 22.61 29.69 13.55
N LYS A 75 23.13 29.45 14.75
CA LYS A 75 23.14 30.41 15.88
C LYS A 75 21.76 31.00 16.15
N PRO A 76 20.73 30.19 16.43
CA PRO A 76 19.40 30.69 16.74
C PRO A 76 19.41 31.44 18.07
N ASP A 77 18.63 32.52 18.14
CA ASP A 77 18.35 33.20 19.41
C ASP A 77 17.34 32.43 20.25
N VAL A 78 16.41 31.71 19.60
CA VAL A 78 15.28 31.01 20.20
C VAL A 78 14.88 29.80 19.38
N LEU A 79 14.33 28.77 20.04
CA LEU A 79 13.74 27.60 19.40
C LEU A 79 12.24 27.56 19.66
N PHE A 80 11.46 27.15 18.64
CA PHE A 80 10.02 26.91 18.78
C PHE A 80 9.64 25.51 18.31
N SER A 81 8.71 24.90 19.03
CA SER A 81 8.10 23.62 18.65
C SER A 81 6.57 23.79 18.56
N PHE A 82 6.00 23.44 17.41
CA PHE A 82 4.58 23.51 17.12
C PHE A 82 4.08 22.15 16.57
N TYR A 83 3.57 21.32 17.44
CA TYR A 83 3.04 20.00 17.07
C TYR A 83 4.10 19.04 16.50
N TYR A 84 5.37 19.25 16.83
CA TYR A 84 6.45 18.35 16.44
C TYR A 84 6.40 17.07 17.29
N ARG A 85 6.53 15.90 16.65
CA ARG A 85 6.22 14.60 17.26
C ARG A 85 7.36 13.98 18.06
N ASN A 86 8.60 14.42 17.83
CA ASN A 86 9.80 13.87 18.47
C ASN A 86 10.23 14.77 19.65
N LEU A 87 10.77 14.15 20.68
CA LEU A 87 11.38 14.89 21.78
C LEU A 87 12.74 15.43 21.32
N LEU A 88 13.06 16.65 21.73
CA LEU A 88 14.37 17.26 21.54
C LEU A 88 15.25 16.96 22.75
N CYS A 89 16.52 16.57 22.51
CA CYS A 89 17.49 16.33 23.57
C CYS A 89 17.96 17.64 24.23
N ASP A 90 18.52 17.54 25.42
CA ASP A 90 19.04 18.68 26.17
C ASP A 90 20.06 19.49 25.40
N GLU A 91 20.89 18.84 24.56
CA GLU A 91 21.87 19.51 23.73
C GLU A 91 21.23 20.47 22.73
N ILE A 92 20.09 20.11 22.11
CA ILE A 92 19.32 21.00 21.24
C ILE A 92 18.64 22.10 22.06
N LEU A 93 17.96 21.75 23.17
CA LEU A 93 17.21 22.70 23.97
C LEU A 93 18.08 23.83 24.52
N ASN A 94 19.38 23.57 24.75
CA ASN A 94 20.35 24.52 25.30
C ASN A 94 21.13 25.31 24.21
N ILE A 95 20.87 25.13 22.92
CA ILE A 95 21.59 25.86 21.86
C ILE A 95 21.21 27.36 21.87
N ALA A 96 19.92 27.66 22.03
CA ALA A 96 19.42 29.01 21.88
C ALA A 96 19.46 29.77 23.23
N PRO A 97 20.11 30.96 23.31
CA PRO A 97 20.29 31.69 24.56
C PRO A 97 18.98 32.20 25.18
N LYS A 98 17.92 32.39 24.37
CA LYS A 98 16.58 32.75 24.89
C LYS A 98 15.72 31.53 25.21
N GLY A 99 16.25 30.31 24.97
CA GLY A 99 15.63 29.03 25.27
C GLY A 99 14.74 28.48 24.18
N ALA A 100 14.02 27.44 24.54
CA ALA A 100 13.14 26.68 23.65
C ALA A 100 11.69 26.72 24.18
N PHE A 101 10.72 26.91 23.31
CA PHE A 101 9.31 27.00 23.63
C PHE A 101 8.50 25.99 22.83
N ASN A 102 7.49 25.38 23.46
CA ASN A 102 6.55 24.49 22.80
C ASN A 102 5.12 25.00 22.96
N LEU A 103 4.35 24.93 21.90
CA LEU A 103 2.90 25.15 21.93
C LEU A 103 2.19 23.82 22.05
N HIS A 104 1.59 23.58 23.21
CA HIS A 104 0.87 22.34 23.53
C HIS A 104 -0.65 22.56 23.45
N GLY A 105 -1.37 21.56 22.89
CA GLY A 105 -2.82 21.63 22.62
C GLY A 105 -3.70 21.26 23.81
N SER A 106 -3.36 21.70 25.03
CA SER A 106 -4.19 21.59 26.22
C SER A 106 -3.91 22.74 27.18
N LEU A 107 -4.74 22.88 28.25
CA LEU A 107 -4.45 23.71 29.40
C LEU A 107 -3.54 22.98 30.38
N LEU A 108 -2.22 23.17 30.21
CA LEU A 108 -1.24 22.58 31.15
C LEU A 108 -1.48 23.07 32.58
N PRO A 109 -1.27 22.22 33.60
CA PRO A 109 -0.54 20.94 33.57
C PRO A 109 -1.40 19.72 33.19
N LYS A 110 -2.69 19.87 32.85
CA LYS A 110 -3.53 18.77 32.41
C LYS A 110 -3.23 18.34 30.99
N TYR A 111 -3.38 17.04 30.71
CA TYR A 111 -3.24 16.45 29.36
C TYR A 111 -1.85 16.66 28.71
N ARG A 112 -0.77 16.50 29.52
CA ARG A 112 0.59 16.37 28.97
C ARG A 112 0.71 15.13 28.09
N GLY A 113 1.56 15.16 27.07
CA GLY A 113 1.83 14.02 26.21
C GLY A 113 1.14 14.09 24.86
N ARG A 114 0.65 12.94 24.34
CA ARG A 114 0.23 12.82 22.94
C ARG A 114 -1.29 12.87 22.77
N ALA A 115 -1.73 13.47 21.64
CA ALA A 115 -3.14 13.55 21.23
C ALA A 115 -4.09 14.18 22.29
N PRO A 116 -3.72 15.27 22.98
CA PRO A 116 -4.56 15.88 24.02
C PRO A 116 -5.94 16.25 23.50
N LEU A 117 -6.06 16.75 22.28
CA LEU A 117 -7.33 17.09 21.61
C LEU A 117 -8.35 15.95 21.63
N ASN A 118 -7.91 14.73 21.28
CA ASN A 118 -8.82 13.59 21.28
C ASN A 118 -9.18 13.15 22.71
N TRP A 119 -8.22 13.21 23.63
CA TRP A 119 -8.44 12.79 25.01
C TRP A 119 -9.39 13.70 25.79
N VAL A 120 -9.35 15.03 25.59
CA VAL A 120 -10.31 15.95 26.23
C VAL A 120 -11.74 15.66 25.78
N LEU A 121 -11.94 15.30 24.51
CA LEU A 121 -13.24 14.89 23.98
C LEU A 121 -13.70 13.54 24.56
N VAL A 122 -12.81 12.54 24.58
CA VAL A 122 -13.12 11.22 25.15
C VAL A 122 -13.54 11.34 26.61
N ASN A 123 -12.83 12.18 27.38
CA ASN A 123 -13.10 12.39 28.78
C ASN A 123 -14.33 13.32 29.06
N GLY A 124 -14.89 13.91 28.00
CA GLY A 124 -16.08 14.75 28.13
C GLY A 124 -15.83 16.10 28.79
N GLU A 125 -14.63 16.64 28.64
CA GLU A 125 -14.31 17.99 29.12
C GLU A 125 -15.19 19.04 28.42
N SER A 126 -15.54 20.08 29.14
CA SER A 126 -16.28 21.24 28.62
C SER A 126 -15.36 22.38 28.19
N GLU A 127 -14.09 22.30 28.51
CA GLU A 127 -13.07 23.28 28.20
C GLU A 127 -11.72 22.60 27.95
N THR A 128 -10.93 23.17 27.05
CA THR A 128 -9.53 22.87 26.85
C THR A 128 -8.80 24.15 26.44
N GLY A 129 -7.66 24.09 25.79
CA GLY A 129 -6.99 25.29 25.30
C GLY A 129 -5.64 25.00 24.69
N VAL A 130 -4.85 26.05 24.56
CA VAL A 130 -3.47 26.00 24.10
C VAL A 130 -2.57 26.62 25.16
N THR A 131 -1.37 26.06 25.32
CA THR A 131 -0.36 26.54 26.26
C THR A 131 0.98 26.70 25.56
N LEU A 132 1.53 27.89 25.58
CA LEU A 132 2.91 28.15 25.26
C LEU A 132 3.75 28.01 26.53
N HIS A 133 4.73 27.11 26.52
CA HIS A 133 5.54 26.81 27.69
C HIS A 133 7.02 26.62 27.33
N ARG A 134 7.92 26.73 28.30
CA ARG A 134 9.33 26.34 28.16
C ARG A 134 9.46 24.86 27.88
N MET A 135 10.39 24.52 27.01
CA MET A 135 10.78 23.12 26.82
C MET A 135 11.87 22.74 27.80
N VAL A 136 11.68 21.62 28.44
CA VAL A 136 12.63 20.96 29.33
C VAL A 136 12.72 19.47 28.95
N ASN A 137 13.67 18.73 29.49
CA ASN A 137 13.86 17.31 29.18
C ASN A 137 12.67 16.39 29.53
N ARG A 138 11.76 16.88 30.37
CA ARG A 138 10.49 16.20 30.67
C ARG A 138 9.37 16.80 29.83
N ALA A 139 8.71 15.96 29.03
CA ALA A 139 7.66 16.39 28.11
C ALA A 139 6.58 17.27 28.79
N ASP A 140 6.31 18.43 28.21
CA ASP A 140 5.28 19.40 28.58
C ASP A 140 5.31 19.86 30.04
N ALA A 141 6.48 19.78 30.71
CA ALA A 141 6.59 20.04 32.14
C ALA A 141 7.22 21.41 32.51
N GLY A 142 7.71 22.15 31.50
CA GLY A 142 8.34 23.46 31.76
C GLY A 142 7.34 24.58 32.03
N ASP A 143 7.88 25.72 32.48
CA ASP A 143 7.08 26.87 32.94
C ASP A 143 6.18 27.45 31.85
N ILE A 144 4.97 27.84 32.25
CA ILE A 144 3.95 28.38 31.37
C ILE A 144 4.27 29.85 31.05
N VAL A 145 4.35 30.19 29.77
CA VAL A 145 4.50 31.55 29.26
C VAL A 145 3.14 32.21 29.02
N ALA A 146 2.24 31.48 28.38
CA ALA A 146 0.90 31.97 28.07
C ALA A 146 -0.07 30.81 27.91
N GLN A 147 -1.34 31.02 28.23
CA GLN A 147 -2.42 30.05 28.02
C GLN A 147 -3.67 30.75 27.52
N GLN A 148 -4.39 30.07 26.65
CA GLN A 148 -5.70 30.52 26.17
C GLN A 148 -6.69 29.35 26.22
N ALA A 149 -7.79 29.58 26.94
CA ALA A 149 -8.86 28.60 27.08
C ALA A 149 -9.76 28.58 25.82
N VAL A 150 -10.30 27.40 25.55
CA VAL A 150 -11.21 27.14 24.42
C VAL A 150 -12.37 26.29 24.92
N ALA A 151 -13.59 26.79 24.80
CA ALA A 151 -14.79 26.06 25.17
C ALA A 151 -15.08 24.92 24.19
N ILE A 152 -15.43 23.76 24.74
CA ILE A 152 -15.83 22.57 23.99
C ILE A 152 -17.36 22.49 24.02
N GLY A 153 -17.99 22.66 22.87
CA GLY A 153 -19.43 22.49 22.72
C GLY A 153 -19.86 21.01 22.82
N PRO A 154 -21.11 20.74 23.17
CA PRO A 154 -21.61 19.37 23.33
C PRO A 154 -21.52 18.54 22.06
N ASP A 155 -21.61 19.15 20.89
CA ASP A 155 -21.55 18.53 19.57
C ASP A 155 -20.21 18.74 18.85
N ASP A 156 -19.23 19.36 19.48
CA ASP A 156 -17.91 19.55 18.86
C ASP A 156 -17.23 18.19 18.59
N ALA A 157 -17.01 17.90 17.33
CA ALA A 157 -16.16 16.80 16.92
C ALA A 157 -14.67 17.23 16.84
N ALA A 158 -13.77 16.27 16.76
CA ALA A 158 -12.34 16.51 16.81
C ALA A 158 -11.86 17.56 15.79
N LEU A 159 -12.37 17.56 14.55
CA LEU A 159 -12.00 18.56 13.55
C LEU A 159 -12.46 19.97 13.89
N ALA A 160 -13.67 20.12 14.45
CA ALA A 160 -14.18 21.42 14.89
C ALA A 160 -13.33 21.98 16.05
N LEU A 161 -13.02 21.14 17.04
CA LEU A 161 -12.16 21.51 18.15
C LEU A 161 -10.74 21.84 17.68
N HIS A 162 -10.19 21.07 16.74
CA HIS A 162 -8.88 21.32 16.14
C HIS A 162 -8.80 22.72 15.53
N ARG A 163 -9.81 23.12 14.76
CA ARG A 163 -9.88 24.48 14.16
C ARG A 163 -9.94 25.58 15.22
N LYS A 164 -10.72 25.37 16.30
CA LYS A 164 -10.78 26.30 17.42
C LYS A 164 -9.43 26.45 18.11
N LEU A 165 -8.71 25.31 18.31
CA LEU A 165 -7.37 25.34 18.92
C LEU A 165 -6.33 26.01 18.03
N CYS A 166 -6.39 25.84 16.71
CA CYS A 166 -5.50 26.54 15.77
C CYS A 166 -5.74 28.06 15.80
N ALA A 167 -6.99 28.50 15.85
CA ALA A 167 -7.32 29.92 15.98
C ALA A 167 -6.81 30.49 17.30
N ALA A 168 -7.09 29.81 18.43
CA ALA A 168 -6.60 30.22 19.75
C ALA A 168 -5.05 30.22 19.82
N ALA A 169 -4.39 29.31 19.12
CA ALA A 169 -2.93 29.28 19.00
C ALA A 169 -2.39 30.53 18.31
N SER A 170 -3.01 30.94 17.19
CA SER A 170 -2.61 32.16 16.48
C SER A 170 -2.81 33.42 17.33
N ASP A 171 -3.95 33.51 18.03
CA ASP A 171 -4.25 34.64 18.93
C ASP A 171 -3.26 34.71 20.09
N LEU A 172 -3.01 33.56 20.75
CA LEU A 172 -2.07 33.49 21.87
C LEU A 172 -0.64 33.83 21.44
N LEU A 173 -0.19 33.28 20.29
CA LEU A 173 1.14 33.55 19.76
C LEU A 173 1.28 35.02 19.33
N GLY A 174 0.25 35.61 18.75
CA GLY A 174 0.24 37.06 18.39
C GLY A 174 0.51 37.97 19.60
N GLN A 175 0.05 37.55 20.79
CA GLN A 175 0.29 38.28 22.06
C GLN A 175 1.64 37.93 22.70
N ALA A 176 2.02 36.65 22.71
CA ALA A 176 3.21 36.19 23.43
C ALA A 176 4.53 36.44 22.69
N LEU A 177 4.55 36.30 21.35
CA LEU A 177 5.78 36.40 20.57
C LEU A 177 6.48 37.77 20.64
N PRO A 178 5.76 38.91 20.61
CA PRO A 178 6.40 40.22 20.85
C PRO A 178 7.09 40.31 22.21
N ALA A 179 6.46 39.81 23.29
CA ALA A 179 7.04 39.84 24.63
C ALA A 179 8.29 38.94 24.74
N ILE A 180 8.29 37.76 24.11
CA ILE A 180 9.47 36.89 24.02
C ILE A 180 10.61 37.59 23.29
N ARG A 181 10.31 38.29 22.20
CA ARG A 181 11.31 39.04 21.42
C ARG A 181 11.96 40.16 22.25
N GLU A 182 11.18 40.84 23.07
CA GLU A 182 11.63 41.90 23.95
C GLU A 182 12.30 41.38 25.23
N GLY A 183 12.19 40.10 25.55
CA GLY A 183 12.68 39.49 26.79
C GLY A 183 11.87 39.90 28.03
N LYS A 184 10.57 40.21 27.83
CA LYS A 184 9.63 40.67 28.85
C LYS A 184 8.58 39.59 29.21
N THR A 185 8.89 38.33 29.03
CA THR A 185 7.97 37.21 29.36
C THR A 185 7.91 36.99 30.89
N GLU A 186 6.70 36.94 31.42
CA GLU A 186 6.46 36.39 32.76
C GLU A 186 6.22 34.90 32.64
N GLU A 187 7.03 34.10 33.32
CA GLU A 187 6.91 32.64 33.33
C GLU A 187 6.33 32.17 34.65
N ARG A 188 5.38 31.23 34.59
CA ARG A 188 4.72 30.67 35.75
C ARG A 188 5.02 29.17 35.84
N ALA A 189 5.57 28.73 36.98
CA ALA A 189 5.79 27.31 37.23
C ALA A 189 4.47 26.53 37.20
N GLN A 190 4.52 25.34 36.62
CA GLN A 190 3.36 24.45 36.62
C GLN A 190 3.16 23.78 37.99
N ASP A 191 1.91 23.66 38.43
CA ASP A 191 1.57 22.81 39.59
C ASP A 191 1.59 21.33 39.14
N HIS A 192 2.70 20.66 39.39
CA HIS A 192 2.90 19.27 39.01
C HIS A 192 1.97 18.28 39.71
N SER A 193 1.33 18.67 40.81
CA SER A 193 0.33 17.84 41.51
C SER A 193 -0.97 17.69 40.73
N GLN A 194 -1.27 18.65 39.84
CA GLN A 194 -2.45 18.66 38.97
C GLN A 194 -2.18 18.05 37.60
N ALA A 195 -0.94 17.59 37.35
CA ALA A 195 -0.57 17.10 36.02
C ALA A 195 -1.24 15.76 35.71
N THR A 196 -1.83 15.70 34.51
CA THR A 196 -2.29 14.44 33.90
C THR A 196 -1.51 14.13 32.62
N TYR A 197 -1.36 12.84 32.31
CA TYR A 197 -0.58 12.38 31.19
C TYR A 197 -1.45 11.52 30.24
N VAL A 198 -1.32 11.74 28.95
CA VAL A 198 -2.08 11.01 27.94
C VAL A 198 -1.14 10.42 26.87
N GLY A 199 -1.48 9.22 26.42
CA GLY A 199 -0.70 8.45 25.46
C GLY A 199 -1.13 8.64 24.02
N ARG A 200 -0.38 8.00 23.12
CA ARG A 200 -0.75 7.86 21.70
C ARG A 200 -2.06 7.06 21.60
N ARG A 201 -2.91 7.44 20.64
CA ARG A 201 -4.09 6.66 20.27
C ARG A 201 -3.82 5.83 19.02
N THR A 202 -4.49 4.69 18.95
CA THR A 202 -4.52 3.78 17.79
C THR A 202 -5.94 3.69 17.23
N PRO A 203 -6.16 3.22 15.99
CA PRO A 203 -7.50 2.98 15.48
C PRO A 203 -8.35 2.05 16.36
N GLU A 204 -7.74 1.09 17.06
CA GLU A 204 -8.42 0.18 17.98
C GLU A 204 -9.04 0.87 19.21
N ASP A 205 -8.50 2.01 19.61
CA ASP A 205 -9.07 2.83 20.70
C ASP A 205 -10.41 3.49 20.34
N GLY A 206 -10.83 3.40 19.06
CA GLY A 206 -12.14 3.82 18.58
C GLY A 206 -13.25 2.78 18.75
N ARG A 207 -12.98 1.63 19.35
CA ARG A 207 -13.95 0.54 19.54
C ARG A 207 -15.06 0.93 20.53
N LEU A 208 -16.31 0.82 20.09
CA LEU A 208 -17.48 1.06 20.91
C LEU A 208 -17.74 -0.14 21.83
N ASP A 209 -17.75 0.10 23.13
CA ASP A 209 -18.10 -0.87 24.17
C ASP A 209 -19.49 -0.51 24.71
N TRP A 210 -20.52 -1.25 24.28
CA TRP A 210 -21.91 -0.97 24.63
C TRP A 210 -22.18 -1.08 26.14
N ASP A 211 -21.31 -1.73 26.90
CA ASP A 211 -21.35 -1.79 28.36
C ASP A 211 -20.85 -0.49 29.04
N LYS A 212 -20.76 0.60 28.30
CA LYS A 212 -20.49 1.96 28.77
C LYS A 212 -21.72 2.85 28.63
N PRO A 213 -21.81 3.95 29.38
CA PRO A 213 -22.88 4.95 29.22
C PRO A 213 -22.92 5.55 27.81
N ALA A 214 -24.10 5.87 27.32
CA ALA A 214 -24.27 6.48 25.99
C ALA A 214 -23.47 7.79 25.83
N GLN A 215 -23.35 8.59 26.87
CA GLN A 215 -22.54 9.81 26.86
C GLN A 215 -21.06 9.52 26.64
N THR A 216 -20.52 8.47 27.25
CA THR A 216 -19.12 8.05 27.07
C THR A 216 -18.88 7.61 25.63
N LEU A 217 -19.81 6.85 25.05
CA LEU A 217 -19.72 6.41 23.66
C LEU A 217 -19.89 7.58 22.67
N HIS A 218 -20.78 8.51 22.95
CA HIS A 218 -20.91 9.74 22.16
C HIS A 218 -19.61 10.57 22.17
N ASN A 219 -19.00 10.72 23.33
CA ASN A 219 -17.72 11.40 23.47
C ASN A 219 -16.61 10.71 22.65
N LEU A 220 -16.58 9.37 22.67
CA LEU A 220 -15.64 8.60 21.85
C LEU A 220 -15.89 8.82 20.35
N VAL A 221 -17.17 8.77 19.90
CA VAL A 221 -17.51 9.00 18.49
C VAL A 221 -17.02 10.37 18.02
N ARG A 222 -17.36 11.45 18.75
CA ARG A 222 -16.95 12.82 18.37
C ARG A 222 -15.44 13.04 18.45
N ALA A 223 -14.74 12.30 19.33
CA ALA A 223 -13.29 12.38 19.48
C ALA A 223 -12.49 11.77 18.34
N VAL A 224 -13.06 10.81 17.59
CA VAL A 224 -12.38 10.08 16.51
C VAL A 224 -13.12 10.15 15.18
N SER A 225 -14.08 11.06 15.04
CA SER A 225 -14.82 11.30 13.80
C SER A 225 -13.91 11.78 12.68
N ASP A 226 -14.39 11.69 11.44
CA ASP A 226 -13.63 12.11 10.24
C ASP A 226 -12.89 13.45 10.45
N PRO A 227 -11.61 13.54 10.08
CA PRO A 227 -10.76 12.62 9.30
C PRO A 227 -9.97 11.58 10.12
N TRP A 228 -10.23 11.43 11.40
CA TRP A 228 -9.68 10.33 12.21
C TRP A 228 -10.34 9.00 11.84
N PRO A 229 -9.80 7.84 12.30
CA PRO A 229 -10.26 6.52 11.83
C PRO A 229 -11.72 6.14 12.11
N GLY A 230 -12.44 6.91 12.94
CA GLY A 230 -13.82 6.65 13.32
C GLY A 230 -13.99 5.72 14.52
N ALA A 231 -15.11 5.88 15.23
CA ALA A 231 -15.55 4.89 16.22
C ALA A 231 -16.18 3.71 15.49
N PHE A 232 -16.04 2.49 16.02
CA PHE A 232 -16.53 1.31 15.33
C PHE A 232 -17.10 0.24 16.27
N ALA A 233 -17.99 -0.59 15.71
CA ALA A 233 -18.54 -1.79 16.35
C ALA A 233 -18.81 -2.86 15.29
N TYR A 234 -19.47 -3.96 15.71
CA TYR A 234 -19.75 -5.11 14.84
C TYR A 234 -21.24 -5.49 14.88
N ALA A 235 -21.79 -5.77 13.70
CA ALA A 235 -23.06 -6.45 13.48
C ALA A 235 -22.74 -7.88 13.04
N GLY A 236 -22.74 -8.84 13.96
CA GLY A 236 -22.18 -10.17 13.70
C GLY A 236 -20.69 -10.08 13.38
N ALA A 237 -20.27 -10.53 12.18
CA ALA A 237 -18.89 -10.42 11.70
C ALA A 237 -18.59 -9.09 11.00
N ASN A 238 -19.60 -8.30 10.66
CA ASN A 238 -19.45 -7.09 9.84
C ASN A 238 -19.07 -5.89 10.70
N LYS A 239 -17.86 -5.37 10.52
CA LYS A 239 -17.42 -4.11 11.11
C LYS A 239 -18.15 -2.95 10.44
N PHE A 240 -18.58 -1.98 11.25
CA PHE A 240 -19.09 -0.71 10.76
C PHE A 240 -18.52 0.45 11.56
N ILE A 241 -18.47 1.62 10.95
CA ILE A 241 -17.92 2.85 11.53
C ILE A 241 -19.07 3.80 11.83
N VAL A 242 -18.98 4.47 12.97
CA VAL A 242 -19.92 5.51 13.41
C VAL A 242 -19.21 6.85 13.34
N TRP A 243 -19.71 7.75 12.51
CA TRP A 243 -19.15 9.08 12.32
C TRP A 243 -19.82 10.15 13.17
N LYS A 244 -21.14 10.02 13.36
CA LYS A 244 -21.93 10.95 14.16
C LYS A 244 -22.98 10.20 14.96
N SER A 245 -23.14 10.58 16.22
CA SER A 245 -24.11 10.00 17.13
C SER A 245 -24.85 11.07 17.93
N ARG A 246 -25.90 10.67 18.59
CA ARG A 246 -26.67 11.49 19.55
C ARG A 246 -27.05 10.64 20.75
N VAL A 247 -26.97 11.21 21.94
CA VAL A 247 -27.43 10.55 23.15
C VAL A 247 -28.97 10.62 23.22
N ARG A 248 -29.60 9.50 23.56
CA ARG A 248 -31.03 9.37 23.79
C ARG A 248 -31.24 8.88 25.22
N ALA A 249 -31.69 9.80 26.07
CA ALA A 249 -32.00 9.51 27.48
C ALA A 249 -33.47 9.13 27.73
N ASP A 250 -34.31 9.35 26.72
CA ASP A 250 -35.78 9.23 26.74
C ASP A 250 -36.31 7.83 26.47
N LEU A 251 -35.43 6.84 26.28
CA LEU A 251 -35.81 5.49 25.87
C LEU A 251 -35.73 4.49 27.03
N PRO A 252 -36.60 3.45 27.04
CA PRO A 252 -36.59 2.43 28.09
C PRO A 252 -35.25 1.66 28.08
N ALA A 253 -34.84 1.23 29.27
CA ALA A 253 -33.64 0.41 29.43
C ALA A 253 -33.77 -0.92 28.70
N ALA A 254 -32.72 -1.28 27.95
CA ALA A 254 -32.59 -2.56 27.28
C ALA A 254 -31.17 -3.10 27.48
N LYS A 255 -30.96 -4.38 27.16
CA LYS A 255 -29.62 -4.97 27.28
C LYS A 255 -28.63 -4.21 26.41
N PRO A 256 -27.43 -3.83 26.88
CA PRO A 256 -26.43 -3.13 26.13
C PRO A 256 -26.13 -3.84 24.78
N GLY A 257 -25.96 -3.06 23.70
CA GLY A 257 -25.78 -3.55 22.34
C GLY A 257 -27.08 -3.89 21.59
N THR A 258 -28.25 -3.92 22.25
CA THR A 258 -29.52 -4.23 21.57
C THR A 258 -29.96 -3.05 20.69
N VAL A 259 -30.29 -3.32 19.46
CA VAL A 259 -30.91 -2.36 18.51
C VAL A 259 -32.35 -2.13 18.95
N ILE A 260 -32.63 -0.93 19.46
CA ILE A 260 -33.98 -0.52 19.90
C ILE A 260 -34.85 -0.14 18.70
N SER A 261 -34.24 0.57 17.74
CA SER A 261 -34.91 1.02 16.51
C SER A 261 -33.92 1.01 15.35
N VAL A 262 -34.38 0.76 14.14
CA VAL A 262 -33.60 0.81 12.90
C VAL A 262 -33.80 2.11 12.12
N ALA A 263 -34.86 2.86 12.38
CA ALA A 263 -35.14 4.15 11.73
C ALA A 263 -35.83 5.12 12.72
N PRO A 264 -35.05 5.98 13.43
CA PRO A 264 -33.59 6.11 13.42
C PRO A 264 -32.90 4.89 14.03
N LEU A 265 -31.63 4.67 13.63
CA LEU A 265 -30.84 3.57 14.23
C LEU A 265 -30.42 3.94 15.66
N VAL A 266 -30.99 3.23 16.64
CA VAL A 266 -30.73 3.47 18.05
C VAL A 266 -30.33 2.18 18.74
N VAL A 267 -29.25 2.25 19.53
CA VAL A 267 -28.64 1.11 20.22
C VAL A 267 -28.63 1.36 21.72
N ALA A 268 -29.08 0.39 22.51
CA ALA A 268 -29.02 0.44 23.96
C ALA A 268 -27.57 0.44 24.47
N CYS A 269 -27.31 1.25 25.50
CA CYS A 269 -26.06 1.32 26.19
C CYS A 269 -26.26 0.93 27.67
N GLN A 270 -25.17 0.86 28.46
CA GLN A 270 -25.28 0.58 29.91
C GLN A 270 -26.22 1.57 30.59
N GLN A 271 -26.16 2.85 30.20
CA GLN A 271 -27.06 3.90 30.64
C GLN A 271 -27.48 4.74 29.45
N GLY A 272 -28.78 4.84 29.18
CA GLY A 272 -29.35 5.51 28.00
C GLY A 272 -29.15 4.71 26.72
N ALA A 273 -29.31 5.37 25.58
CA ALA A 273 -29.13 4.79 24.25
C ALA A 273 -28.35 5.74 23.36
N LEU A 274 -27.67 5.18 22.35
CA LEU A 274 -26.93 5.92 21.35
C LEU A 274 -27.66 5.85 20.01
N GLU A 275 -28.12 6.99 19.50
CA GLU A 275 -28.59 7.13 18.13
C GLU A 275 -27.38 7.26 17.21
N ILE A 276 -27.26 6.37 16.23
CA ILE A 276 -26.27 6.45 15.17
C ILE A 276 -26.86 7.31 14.05
N VAL A 277 -26.39 8.56 13.98
CA VAL A 277 -26.91 9.54 13.00
C VAL A 277 -26.31 9.26 11.63
N THR A 278 -24.98 9.07 11.55
CA THR A 278 -24.29 8.73 10.32
C THR A 278 -23.20 7.71 10.57
N GLY A 279 -22.94 6.87 9.58
CA GLY A 279 -21.92 5.85 9.64
C GLY A 279 -21.61 5.28 8.28
N GLN A 280 -20.82 4.21 8.24
CA GLN A 280 -20.54 3.43 7.03
C GLN A 280 -20.21 1.99 7.38
N THR A 281 -20.46 1.08 6.46
CA THR A 281 -19.88 -0.27 6.55
C THR A 281 -18.37 -0.17 6.35
N GLU A 282 -17.60 -1.14 6.83
CA GLU A 282 -16.12 -1.11 6.76
C GLU A 282 -15.56 -0.72 5.38
N ARG A 283 -16.29 -1.03 4.33
CA ARG A 283 -15.87 -0.83 2.92
C ARG A 283 -16.90 -0.04 2.11
N GLY A 284 -17.88 0.51 2.77
CA GLY A 284 -18.97 1.25 2.15
C GLY A 284 -18.74 2.76 2.08
N VAL A 285 -19.73 3.44 1.59
CA VAL A 285 -19.81 4.91 1.57
C VAL A 285 -20.46 5.42 2.85
N TYR A 286 -20.33 6.72 3.09
CA TYR A 286 -20.99 7.44 4.18
C TYR A 286 -22.51 7.45 3.97
N MET A 287 -23.28 7.10 5.01
CA MET A 287 -24.73 6.99 4.93
C MET A 287 -25.43 7.35 6.25
N GLN A 288 -26.73 7.65 6.19
CA GLN A 288 -27.54 7.88 7.37
C GLN A 288 -27.76 6.59 8.17
N GLY A 289 -28.01 6.71 9.48
CA GLY A 289 -28.17 5.55 10.36
C GLY A 289 -29.21 4.52 9.90
N ALA A 290 -30.36 4.96 9.38
CA ALA A 290 -31.38 4.03 8.85
C ALA A 290 -30.87 3.25 7.62
N GLN A 291 -30.12 3.89 6.73
CA GLN A 291 -29.49 3.24 5.57
C GLN A 291 -28.39 2.27 6.02
N LEU A 292 -27.61 2.65 7.05
CA LEU A 292 -26.61 1.77 7.65
C LEU A 292 -27.27 0.52 8.26
N ALA A 293 -28.38 0.69 8.97
CA ALA A 293 -29.14 -0.44 9.50
C ALA A 293 -29.60 -1.40 8.39
N GLN A 294 -30.12 -0.86 7.29
CA GLN A 294 -30.51 -1.64 6.12
C GLN A 294 -29.30 -2.36 5.48
N ALA A 295 -28.19 -1.65 5.27
CA ALA A 295 -26.96 -2.22 4.68
C ALA A 295 -26.34 -3.33 5.54
N LEU A 296 -26.54 -3.29 6.86
CA LEU A 296 -26.10 -4.31 7.82
C LEU A 296 -27.14 -5.40 8.06
N GLY A 297 -28.34 -5.31 7.45
CA GLY A 297 -29.44 -6.27 7.67
C GLY A 297 -29.96 -6.27 9.11
N LEU A 298 -29.90 -5.13 9.80
CA LEU A 298 -30.34 -5.02 11.19
C LEU A 298 -31.87 -5.00 11.29
N VAL A 299 -32.36 -5.66 12.33
CA VAL A 299 -33.77 -5.58 12.76
C VAL A 299 -33.81 -5.12 14.23
N SER A 300 -34.96 -4.64 14.68
CA SER A 300 -35.17 -4.36 16.10
C SER A 300 -34.91 -5.65 16.90
N SER A 301 -34.28 -5.52 18.06
CA SER A 301 -33.76 -6.60 18.92
C SER A 301 -32.49 -7.31 18.42
N ALA A 302 -31.92 -6.98 17.24
CA ALA A 302 -30.57 -7.41 16.88
C ALA A 302 -29.55 -6.95 17.95
N VAL A 303 -28.49 -7.71 18.14
CA VAL A 303 -27.44 -7.38 19.13
C VAL A 303 -26.16 -7.05 18.43
N LEU A 304 -25.67 -5.83 18.65
CA LEU A 304 -24.36 -5.37 18.22
C LEU A 304 -23.30 -5.70 19.27
N SER A 305 -22.07 -5.89 18.84
CA SER A 305 -20.97 -6.24 19.75
C SER A 305 -19.74 -5.37 19.53
N SER A 306 -18.87 -5.30 20.54
CA SER A 306 -17.56 -4.64 20.46
C SER A 306 -16.50 -5.52 19.78
N LYS A 307 -16.78 -6.82 19.57
CA LYS A 307 -15.90 -7.78 18.91
C LYS A 307 -16.67 -8.52 17.82
N PRO A 308 -16.03 -8.99 16.76
CA PRO A 308 -16.72 -9.77 15.74
C PRO A 308 -17.25 -11.08 16.35
N VAL A 309 -18.55 -11.34 16.13
CA VAL A 309 -19.17 -12.63 16.47
C VAL A 309 -18.98 -13.54 15.24
N VAL A 310 -18.18 -14.57 15.39
CA VAL A 310 -17.80 -15.51 14.32
C VAL A 310 -19.04 -16.34 13.93
N ALA A 311 -19.29 -16.74 12.69
CA ALA A 311 -18.67 -16.69 11.40
C ALA A 311 -19.70 -17.05 10.32
N VAL A 312 -19.92 -16.19 9.41
CA VAL A 312 -20.11 -16.63 8.04
C VAL A 312 -18.72 -16.66 7.43
N LYS A 313 -18.29 -17.78 6.85
CA LYS A 313 -16.99 -17.94 6.19
C LYS A 313 -16.90 -16.88 5.09
N ARG A 314 -16.24 -15.75 5.42
CA ARG A 314 -16.11 -14.61 4.52
C ARG A 314 -15.17 -15.02 3.38
N ARG A 315 -15.58 -14.80 2.14
CA ARG A 315 -14.72 -14.98 0.97
C ARG A 315 -13.50 -14.05 1.06
N THR A 316 -12.33 -14.59 0.75
CA THR A 316 -11.12 -13.79 0.54
C THR A 316 -11.28 -13.00 -0.75
N ARG A 317 -11.17 -11.69 -0.67
CA ARG A 317 -11.26 -10.79 -1.83
C ARG A 317 -9.88 -10.53 -2.38
N VAL A 318 -9.72 -10.85 -3.66
CA VAL A 318 -8.44 -10.75 -4.37
C VAL A 318 -8.58 -9.68 -5.46
N LEU A 319 -7.73 -8.66 -5.43
CA LEU A 319 -7.60 -7.67 -6.50
C LEU A 319 -6.48 -8.10 -7.44
N ILE A 320 -6.79 -8.29 -8.71
CA ILE A 320 -5.83 -8.64 -9.76
C ILE A 320 -5.82 -7.51 -10.81
N LEU A 321 -4.73 -6.76 -10.86
CA LEU A 321 -4.47 -5.78 -11.92
C LEU A 321 -3.66 -6.47 -13.01
N GLY A 322 -4.12 -6.45 -14.26
CA GLY A 322 -3.58 -7.30 -15.33
C GLY A 322 -4.26 -8.68 -15.37
N VAL A 323 -5.57 -8.72 -15.10
CA VAL A 323 -6.35 -9.96 -14.95
C VAL A 323 -6.54 -10.72 -16.27
N ASN A 324 -6.50 -10.03 -17.42
CA ASN A 324 -6.61 -10.62 -18.75
C ASN A 324 -5.27 -11.20 -19.25
N GLY A 325 -4.16 -10.85 -18.60
CA GLY A 325 -2.83 -11.35 -18.93
C GLY A 325 -2.67 -12.86 -18.67
N PHE A 326 -1.54 -13.43 -19.11
CA PHE A 326 -1.26 -14.86 -19.01
C PHE A 326 -1.43 -15.44 -17.60
N ILE A 327 -0.78 -14.84 -16.60
CA ILE A 327 -0.91 -15.30 -15.20
C ILE A 327 -2.30 -14.96 -14.65
N GLY A 328 -2.81 -13.76 -14.93
CA GLY A 328 -4.07 -13.26 -14.40
C GLY A 328 -5.28 -14.13 -14.75
N ASN A 329 -5.39 -14.53 -16.04
CA ASN A 329 -6.52 -15.34 -16.49
C ASN A 329 -6.50 -16.78 -15.92
N HIS A 330 -5.33 -17.43 -15.84
CA HIS A 330 -5.18 -18.76 -15.25
C HIS A 330 -5.40 -18.74 -13.74
N LEU A 331 -4.91 -17.71 -13.05
CA LEU A 331 -5.13 -17.54 -11.62
C LEU A 331 -6.60 -17.29 -11.29
N THR A 332 -7.28 -16.49 -12.11
CA THR A 332 -8.73 -16.26 -12.00
C THR A 332 -9.51 -17.58 -12.13
N GLU A 333 -9.16 -18.39 -13.13
CA GLU A 333 -9.75 -19.72 -13.32
C GLU A 333 -9.58 -20.60 -12.07
N ARG A 334 -8.36 -20.69 -11.55
CA ARG A 334 -8.05 -21.49 -10.36
C ARG A 334 -8.76 -21.02 -9.10
N LEU A 335 -8.82 -19.71 -8.86
CA LEU A 335 -9.50 -19.14 -7.70
C LEU A 335 -11.02 -19.32 -7.76
N LEU A 336 -11.62 -19.23 -8.95
CA LEU A 336 -13.08 -19.41 -9.12
C LEU A 336 -13.54 -20.87 -8.95
N GLN A 337 -12.63 -21.85 -8.99
CA GLN A 337 -12.91 -23.24 -8.64
C GLN A 337 -13.17 -23.42 -7.14
N ASP A 338 -12.78 -22.46 -6.31
CA ASP A 338 -12.98 -22.49 -4.86
C ASP A 338 -13.95 -21.37 -4.43
N ASP A 339 -15.04 -21.74 -3.73
CA ASP A 339 -16.09 -20.81 -3.26
C ASP A 339 -15.59 -19.83 -2.18
N ASN A 340 -14.39 -19.99 -1.69
CA ASN A 340 -13.80 -19.12 -0.68
C ASN A 340 -13.27 -17.79 -1.24
N TYR A 341 -13.27 -17.60 -2.57
CA TYR A 341 -12.69 -16.43 -3.22
C TYR A 341 -13.71 -15.60 -3.99
N GLU A 342 -13.49 -14.30 -3.98
CA GLU A 342 -14.18 -13.28 -4.77
C GLU A 342 -13.11 -12.40 -5.43
N ILE A 343 -13.20 -12.17 -6.73
CA ILE A 343 -12.12 -11.56 -7.52
C ILE A 343 -12.58 -10.22 -8.09
N TYR A 344 -11.73 -9.22 -7.98
CA TYR A 344 -11.85 -7.92 -8.62
C TYR A 344 -10.71 -7.78 -9.61
N GLY A 345 -11.04 -7.57 -10.89
CA GLY A 345 -10.09 -7.51 -11.98
C GLY A 345 -10.13 -6.18 -12.72
N LEU A 346 -8.96 -5.69 -13.13
CA LEU A 346 -8.82 -4.57 -14.06
C LEU A 346 -7.77 -4.93 -15.12
N ASP A 347 -8.10 -4.68 -16.38
CA ASP A 347 -7.21 -4.84 -17.53
C ASP A 347 -7.69 -3.98 -18.71
N ILE A 348 -6.82 -3.75 -19.69
CA ILE A 348 -7.12 -3.00 -20.93
C ILE A 348 -7.93 -3.80 -21.95
N GLY A 349 -8.20 -5.07 -21.72
CA GLY A 349 -8.97 -5.97 -22.57
C GLY A 349 -9.57 -7.12 -21.78
N SER A 350 -10.42 -7.94 -22.40
CA SER A 350 -11.20 -8.99 -21.74
C SER A 350 -11.28 -10.33 -22.47
N ASP A 351 -10.56 -10.49 -23.57
CA ASP A 351 -10.64 -11.66 -24.46
C ASP A 351 -10.27 -12.98 -23.76
N ALA A 352 -9.21 -13.02 -22.96
CA ALA A 352 -8.78 -14.22 -22.25
C ALA A 352 -9.64 -14.55 -21.01
N ILE A 353 -10.42 -13.58 -20.47
CA ILE A 353 -11.28 -13.74 -19.30
C ILE A 353 -12.78 -13.75 -19.63
N SER A 354 -13.15 -13.62 -20.90
CA SER A 354 -14.54 -13.52 -21.36
C SER A 354 -15.44 -14.61 -20.79
N ARG A 355 -14.92 -15.83 -20.60
CA ARG A 355 -15.62 -16.98 -20.01
C ARG A 355 -16.01 -16.82 -18.54
N PHE A 356 -15.48 -15.81 -17.85
CA PHE A 356 -15.75 -15.56 -16.42
C PHE A 356 -16.67 -14.36 -16.17
N LEU A 357 -16.97 -13.54 -17.18
CA LEU A 357 -17.72 -12.29 -17.02
C LEU A 357 -19.12 -12.47 -16.39
N ASP A 358 -19.75 -13.61 -16.64
CA ASP A 358 -21.08 -13.94 -16.06
C ASP A 358 -20.98 -14.56 -14.65
N CYS A 359 -19.78 -14.77 -14.12
CA CYS A 359 -19.61 -15.34 -12.79
C CYS A 359 -19.88 -14.29 -11.70
N PRO A 360 -20.83 -14.50 -10.78
CA PRO A 360 -21.18 -13.51 -9.76
C PRO A 360 -20.08 -13.25 -8.73
N ARG A 361 -19.01 -14.03 -8.74
CA ARG A 361 -17.81 -13.86 -7.90
C ARG A 361 -16.63 -13.21 -8.63
N PHE A 362 -16.82 -12.84 -9.90
CA PHE A 362 -15.82 -12.14 -10.70
C PHE A 362 -16.34 -10.78 -11.11
N HIS A 363 -15.65 -9.72 -10.71
CA HIS A 363 -16.01 -8.34 -10.97
C HIS A 363 -14.91 -7.70 -11.82
N PHE A 364 -15.20 -7.45 -13.08
CA PHE A 364 -14.24 -6.93 -14.05
C PHE A 364 -14.56 -5.48 -14.44
N VAL A 365 -13.50 -4.69 -14.59
CA VAL A 365 -13.55 -3.36 -15.22
C VAL A 365 -12.46 -3.28 -16.27
N GLU A 366 -12.82 -2.89 -17.49
CA GLU A 366 -11.88 -2.58 -18.55
C GLU A 366 -11.30 -1.18 -18.34
N GLY A 367 -9.95 -1.08 -18.29
CA GLY A 367 -9.29 0.21 -18.04
C GLY A 367 -7.79 0.12 -17.91
N ASP A 368 -7.12 1.27 -18.03
CA ASP A 368 -5.69 1.43 -17.87
C ASP A 368 -5.35 1.82 -16.42
N ILE A 369 -4.36 1.17 -15.81
CA ILE A 369 -3.93 1.43 -14.41
C ILE A 369 -3.44 2.86 -14.20
N SER A 370 -2.89 3.51 -15.23
CA SER A 370 -2.39 4.89 -15.13
C SER A 370 -3.52 5.94 -15.00
N ILE A 371 -4.76 5.58 -15.38
CA ILE A 371 -5.92 6.47 -15.38
C ILE A 371 -6.90 6.14 -14.25
N HIS A 372 -7.00 4.86 -13.87
CA HIS A 372 -8.00 4.37 -12.91
C HIS A 372 -7.51 4.38 -11.45
N SER A 373 -6.73 5.39 -11.05
CA SER A 373 -6.13 5.48 -9.71
C SER A 373 -7.16 5.40 -8.57
N GLU A 374 -8.32 6.09 -8.69
CA GLU A 374 -9.38 6.08 -7.68
C GLU A 374 -10.06 4.72 -7.56
N TRP A 375 -10.33 4.06 -8.70
CA TRP A 375 -10.88 2.71 -8.72
C TRP A 375 -9.93 1.72 -8.06
N ILE A 376 -8.64 1.82 -8.36
CA ILE A 376 -7.58 0.97 -7.78
C ILE A 376 -7.49 1.19 -6.28
N GLU A 377 -7.43 2.45 -5.81
CA GLU A 377 -7.38 2.76 -4.39
C GLU A 377 -8.61 2.25 -3.65
N TYR A 378 -9.81 2.45 -4.21
CA TYR A 378 -11.06 1.94 -3.65
C TYR A 378 -11.03 0.41 -3.49
N HIS A 379 -10.56 -0.33 -4.51
CA HIS A 379 -10.53 -1.78 -4.48
C HIS A 379 -9.37 -2.33 -3.64
N ILE A 380 -8.22 -1.66 -3.57
CA ILE A 380 -7.17 -1.99 -2.59
C ILE A 380 -7.75 -1.90 -1.16
N LYS A 381 -8.47 -0.83 -0.84
CA LYS A 381 -9.13 -0.70 0.46
C LYS A 381 -10.17 -1.80 0.72
N LYS A 382 -10.88 -2.25 -0.30
CA LYS A 382 -11.93 -3.27 -0.25
C LYS A 382 -11.40 -4.70 -0.16
N CYS A 383 -10.31 -5.02 -0.84
CA CYS A 383 -9.76 -6.37 -0.98
C CYS A 383 -8.83 -6.76 0.18
N ASP A 384 -8.58 -8.06 0.31
CA ASP A 384 -7.70 -8.63 1.34
C ASP A 384 -6.28 -8.84 0.80
N VAL A 385 -6.18 -9.17 -0.50
CA VAL A 385 -4.93 -9.46 -1.21
C VAL A 385 -4.89 -8.68 -2.53
N VAL A 386 -3.73 -8.14 -2.88
CA VAL A 386 -3.50 -7.35 -4.09
C VAL A 386 -2.39 -8.01 -4.92
N LEU A 387 -2.67 -8.28 -6.19
CA LEU A 387 -1.71 -8.79 -7.19
C LEU A 387 -1.61 -7.80 -8.36
N PRO A 388 -0.59 -6.94 -8.40
CA PRO A 388 -0.35 -6.04 -9.54
C PRO A 388 0.46 -6.76 -10.62
N LEU A 389 -0.22 -7.51 -11.50
CA LEU A 389 0.42 -8.31 -12.54
C LEU A 389 0.73 -7.53 -13.82
N VAL A 390 0.38 -6.24 -13.89
CA VAL A 390 0.63 -5.39 -15.06
C VAL A 390 2.13 -5.12 -15.19
N ALA A 391 2.70 -5.53 -16.31
CA ALA A 391 4.10 -5.32 -16.65
C ALA A 391 4.35 -5.47 -18.15
N ILE A 392 5.37 -4.80 -18.68
CA ILE A 392 5.92 -5.03 -19.99
C ILE A 392 7.06 -6.06 -19.85
N ALA A 393 6.75 -7.33 -20.07
CA ALA A 393 7.67 -8.44 -19.84
C ALA A 393 8.25 -9.04 -21.17
N THR A 394 8.34 -8.23 -22.23
CA THR A 394 8.82 -8.63 -23.55
C THR A 394 10.20 -8.03 -23.83
N PRO A 395 11.27 -8.84 -24.01
CA PRO A 395 12.65 -8.34 -24.10
C PRO A 395 12.91 -7.29 -25.18
N ILE A 396 12.19 -7.35 -26.30
CA ILE A 396 12.35 -6.37 -27.38
C ILE A 396 11.90 -4.97 -26.96
N GLU A 397 10.90 -4.87 -26.10
CA GLU A 397 10.40 -3.59 -25.58
C GLU A 397 11.41 -2.91 -24.64
N TYR A 398 12.25 -3.68 -23.95
CA TYR A 398 13.28 -3.12 -23.08
C TYR A 398 14.31 -2.27 -23.83
N THR A 399 14.52 -2.59 -25.11
CA THR A 399 15.45 -1.85 -25.98
C THR A 399 14.75 -0.82 -26.86
N ARG A 400 13.50 -1.06 -27.29
CA ARG A 400 12.71 -0.16 -28.14
C ARG A 400 12.08 0.98 -27.36
N ASN A 401 11.45 0.67 -26.19
CA ASN A 401 10.65 1.60 -25.39
C ASN A 401 11.06 1.58 -23.91
N PRO A 402 12.35 1.78 -23.55
CA PRO A 402 12.84 1.62 -22.18
C PRO A 402 12.16 2.54 -21.17
N LEU A 403 11.81 3.77 -21.57
CA LEU A 403 11.12 4.70 -20.67
C LEU A 403 9.69 4.22 -20.35
N ARG A 404 8.95 3.70 -21.35
CA ARG A 404 7.63 3.14 -21.12
C ARG A 404 7.67 1.92 -20.21
N VAL A 405 8.72 1.09 -20.32
CA VAL A 405 8.96 -0.03 -19.39
C VAL A 405 9.17 0.50 -17.97
N PHE A 406 10.00 1.52 -17.79
CA PHE A 406 10.22 2.14 -16.49
C PHE A 406 8.94 2.75 -15.90
N GLU A 407 8.20 3.56 -16.66
CA GLU A 407 6.96 4.19 -16.22
C GLU A 407 5.94 3.16 -15.72
N LEU A 408 5.67 2.13 -16.53
CA LEU A 408 4.67 1.12 -16.19
C LEU A 408 5.15 0.15 -15.10
N ASP A 409 6.36 -0.41 -15.25
CA ASP A 409 6.85 -1.46 -14.37
C ASP A 409 7.35 -0.93 -13.02
N PHE A 410 7.79 0.33 -12.95
CA PHE A 410 8.26 0.94 -11.72
C PHE A 410 7.28 1.97 -11.15
N GLU A 411 7.01 3.07 -11.88
CA GLU A 411 6.27 4.20 -11.31
C GLU A 411 4.83 3.86 -10.97
N GLU A 412 4.08 3.21 -11.88
CA GLU A 412 2.70 2.84 -11.61
C GLU A 412 2.61 1.77 -10.52
N ASN A 413 3.48 0.78 -10.53
CA ASN A 413 3.51 -0.23 -9.46
C ASN A 413 3.91 0.37 -8.10
N LEU A 414 4.80 1.36 -8.06
CA LEU A 414 5.15 2.05 -6.82
C LEU A 414 3.96 2.79 -6.20
N LYS A 415 3.08 3.40 -7.01
CA LYS A 415 1.84 4.02 -6.54
C LYS A 415 0.93 2.98 -5.87
N ILE A 416 0.75 1.82 -6.51
CA ILE A 416 -0.06 0.70 -5.97
C ILE A 416 0.51 0.20 -4.64
N ILE A 417 1.83 0.01 -4.55
CA ILE A 417 2.52 -0.42 -3.33
C ILE A 417 2.26 0.57 -2.19
N ARG A 418 2.40 1.87 -2.44
CA ARG A 418 2.14 2.92 -1.46
C ARG A 418 0.71 2.91 -0.95
N VAL A 419 -0.26 2.64 -1.82
CA VAL A 419 -1.67 2.50 -1.42
C VAL A 419 -1.87 1.24 -0.56
N CYS A 420 -1.19 0.13 -0.87
CA CYS A 420 -1.20 -1.07 -0.03
C CYS A 420 -0.63 -0.78 1.37
N VAL A 421 0.45 -0.01 1.48
CA VAL A 421 1.00 0.45 2.77
C VAL A 421 0.00 1.33 3.51
N LYS A 422 -0.59 2.32 2.82
CA LYS A 422 -1.58 3.24 3.38
C LYS A 422 -2.75 2.52 4.07
N TYR A 423 -3.24 1.44 3.47
CA TYR A 423 -4.39 0.69 3.98
C TYR A 423 -4.02 -0.64 4.66
N ASN A 424 -2.73 -0.88 4.88
CA ASN A 424 -2.20 -2.10 5.49
C ASN A 424 -2.74 -3.36 4.79
N LYS A 425 -2.61 -3.45 3.46
CA LYS A 425 -3.09 -4.55 2.62
C LYS A 425 -1.95 -5.46 2.21
N ARG A 426 -2.23 -6.75 2.22
CA ARG A 426 -1.26 -7.74 1.77
C ARG A 426 -1.06 -7.64 0.27
N ILE A 427 0.19 -7.55 -0.17
CA ILE A 427 0.59 -7.52 -1.57
C ILE A 427 1.36 -8.79 -1.94
N ILE A 428 0.99 -9.40 -3.07
CA ILE A 428 1.74 -10.49 -3.71
C ILE A 428 2.30 -9.90 -5.00
N PHE A 429 3.60 -9.58 -4.99
CA PHE A 429 4.20 -8.81 -6.06
C PHE A 429 4.95 -9.72 -7.05
N PRO A 430 4.66 -9.58 -8.36
CA PRO A 430 5.39 -10.27 -9.41
C PRO A 430 6.76 -9.63 -9.61
N SER A 431 7.78 -10.19 -8.96
CA SER A 431 9.16 -9.99 -9.32
C SER A 431 9.48 -10.80 -10.58
N THR A 432 10.69 -11.17 -10.84
CA THR A 432 11.09 -11.93 -12.04
C THR A 432 12.42 -12.64 -11.81
N SER A 433 12.65 -13.74 -12.52
CA SER A 433 14.00 -14.35 -12.59
C SER A 433 15.04 -13.42 -13.24
N GLU A 434 14.62 -12.40 -13.98
CA GLU A 434 15.50 -11.39 -14.58
C GLU A 434 16.26 -10.54 -13.53
N VAL A 435 15.78 -10.47 -12.28
CA VAL A 435 16.45 -9.72 -11.21
C VAL A 435 17.83 -10.30 -10.87
N TYR A 436 18.06 -11.58 -11.09
CA TYR A 436 19.36 -12.20 -10.89
C TYR A 436 20.40 -11.74 -11.92
N GLY A 437 19.93 -11.35 -13.12
CA GLY A 437 20.75 -10.81 -14.18
C GLY A 437 21.91 -11.75 -14.57
N MET A 438 23.11 -11.24 -14.46
CA MET A 438 24.36 -11.97 -14.78
C MET A 438 24.96 -12.68 -13.54
N CYS A 439 24.13 -13.13 -12.60
CA CYS A 439 24.59 -13.94 -11.49
C CYS A 439 25.26 -15.22 -12.00
N THR A 440 26.36 -15.60 -11.37
CA THR A 440 27.18 -16.76 -11.77
C THR A 440 26.90 -18.01 -10.93
N ASP A 441 25.96 -17.96 -9.99
CA ASP A 441 25.61 -19.10 -9.17
C ASP A 441 24.99 -20.22 -10.00
N LYS A 442 25.29 -21.47 -9.67
CA LYS A 442 24.75 -22.63 -10.37
C LYS A 442 23.22 -22.70 -10.27
N ASN A 443 22.68 -22.40 -9.08
CA ASN A 443 21.25 -22.29 -8.82
C ASN A 443 20.98 -20.94 -8.17
N PHE A 444 20.03 -20.20 -8.68
CA PHE A 444 19.66 -18.87 -8.16
C PHE A 444 18.83 -19.01 -6.88
N ASP A 445 19.42 -18.58 -5.78
CA ASP A 445 18.84 -18.67 -4.43
C ASP A 445 18.30 -17.30 -4.02
N GLU A 446 17.09 -17.29 -3.46
CA GLU A 446 16.38 -16.07 -3.11
C GLU A 446 17.09 -15.23 -2.05
N ASP A 447 17.76 -15.90 -1.11
CA ASP A 447 18.33 -15.27 0.07
C ASP A 447 19.83 -14.96 -0.11
N ASN A 448 20.55 -15.69 -1.00
CA ASN A 448 22.00 -15.65 -1.07
C ASN A 448 22.57 -15.20 -2.42
N SER A 449 21.84 -15.39 -3.53
CA SER A 449 22.36 -15.03 -4.86
C SER A 449 22.43 -13.52 -5.08
N ASN A 450 23.54 -13.05 -5.65
CA ASN A 450 23.71 -11.66 -6.02
C ASN A 450 22.82 -11.26 -7.21
N LEU A 451 22.32 -10.03 -7.20
CA LEU A 451 21.53 -9.45 -8.29
C LEU A 451 22.45 -8.56 -9.13
N VAL A 452 22.95 -9.10 -10.25
CA VAL A 452 24.02 -8.47 -11.07
C VAL A 452 23.45 -8.00 -12.41
N VAL A 453 23.54 -6.72 -12.69
CA VAL A 453 23.11 -6.13 -13.97
C VAL A 453 24.28 -5.59 -14.77
N GLY A 454 24.12 -5.45 -16.08
CA GLY A 454 25.16 -4.95 -16.99
C GLY A 454 25.27 -3.42 -17.02
N PRO A 455 26.13 -2.90 -17.91
CA PRO A 455 26.40 -1.46 -18.02
C PRO A 455 25.17 -0.67 -18.50
N ILE A 456 25.13 0.62 -18.16
CA ILE A 456 23.99 1.52 -18.38
C ILE A 456 23.58 1.61 -19.85
N ASN A 457 24.52 1.53 -20.79
CA ASN A 457 24.26 1.57 -22.24
C ASN A 457 23.59 0.30 -22.78
N LYS A 458 23.36 -0.71 -21.94
CA LYS A 458 22.59 -1.92 -22.26
C LYS A 458 21.16 -1.76 -21.72
N GLN A 459 20.29 -1.15 -22.51
CA GLN A 459 18.92 -0.77 -22.12
C GLN A 459 18.05 -1.96 -21.68
N ARG A 460 18.38 -3.15 -22.10
CA ARG A 460 17.73 -4.38 -21.67
C ARG A 460 17.59 -4.50 -20.15
N TRP A 461 18.52 -3.91 -19.39
CA TRP A 461 18.52 -4.02 -17.93
C TRP A 461 17.50 -3.12 -17.22
N ILE A 462 16.81 -2.22 -17.97
CA ILE A 462 15.81 -1.32 -17.38
C ILE A 462 14.71 -2.10 -16.64
N TYR A 463 14.20 -3.20 -17.22
CA TYR A 463 13.20 -4.05 -16.62
C TYR A 463 13.71 -4.72 -15.33
N SER A 464 14.89 -5.35 -15.40
CA SER A 464 15.50 -6.03 -14.25
C SER A 464 15.74 -5.06 -13.09
N VAL A 465 16.26 -3.86 -13.38
CA VAL A 465 16.54 -2.82 -12.37
C VAL A 465 15.25 -2.28 -11.77
N SER A 466 14.21 -2.03 -12.56
CA SER A 466 12.89 -1.60 -12.08
C SER A 466 12.31 -2.62 -11.09
N LYS A 467 12.35 -3.90 -11.42
CA LYS A 467 11.88 -4.97 -10.54
C LYS A 467 12.77 -5.15 -9.29
N GLN A 468 14.09 -5.09 -9.43
CA GLN A 468 15.02 -5.12 -8.29
C GLN A 468 14.75 -3.99 -7.29
N LEU A 469 14.51 -2.77 -7.79
CA LEU A 469 14.28 -1.62 -6.95
C LEU A 469 12.92 -1.75 -6.22
N LEU A 470 11.87 -2.22 -6.90
CA LEU A 470 10.58 -2.49 -6.27
C LEU A 470 10.66 -3.61 -5.23
N ASP A 471 11.41 -4.69 -5.48
CA ASP A 471 11.65 -5.75 -4.49
C ASP A 471 12.23 -5.15 -3.19
N ARG A 472 13.22 -4.27 -3.30
CA ARG A 472 13.86 -3.60 -2.15
C ARG A 472 12.92 -2.61 -1.45
N VAL A 473 12.12 -1.86 -2.20
CA VAL A 473 11.14 -0.92 -1.65
C VAL A 473 10.04 -1.67 -0.88
N ILE A 474 9.53 -2.76 -1.42
CA ILE A 474 8.53 -3.60 -0.76
C ILE A 474 9.11 -4.21 0.52
N TRP A 475 10.34 -4.74 0.45
CA TRP A 475 11.05 -5.27 1.62
C TRP A 475 11.21 -4.22 2.73
N ALA A 476 11.64 -3.01 2.36
CA ALA A 476 11.79 -1.90 3.30
C ALA A 476 10.45 -1.50 3.95
N TYR A 477 9.35 -1.46 3.19
CA TYR A 477 8.01 -1.24 3.75
C TYR A 477 7.57 -2.38 4.67
N GLY A 478 7.97 -3.62 4.39
CA GLY A 478 7.76 -4.76 5.29
C GLY A 478 8.43 -4.55 6.63
N ASP A 479 9.72 -4.22 6.60
CA ASP A 479 10.54 -4.01 7.79
C ASP A 479 10.12 -2.78 8.61
N LYS A 480 9.87 -1.63 7.96
CA LYS A 480 9.61 -0.36 8.64
C LYS A 480 8.12 -0.09 8.93
N ASN A 481 7.22 -0.57 8.08
CA ASN A 481 5.79 -0.24 8.14
C ASN A 481 4.90 -1.45 8.42
N GLY A 482 5.48 -2.66 8.51
CA GLY A 482 4.73 -3.89 8.74
C GLY A 482 3.87 -4.33 7.55
N LEU A 483 4.22 -3.90 6.32
CA LEU A 483 3.54 -4.35 5.11
C LEU A 483 3.67 -5.86 4.98
N LYS A 484 2.54 -6.57 4.89
CA LYS A 484 2.53 -7.99 4.56
C LYS A 484 2.72 -8.16 3.07
N PHE A 485 3.78 -8.85 2.67
CA PHE A 485 4.09 -9.06 1.27
C PHE A 485 4.62 -10.46 0.99
N THR A 486 4.52 -10.87 -0.26
CA THR A 486 5.27 -11.98 -0.85
C THR A 486 5.81 -11.53 -2.20
N LEU A 487 7.10 -11.67 -2.45
CA LEU A 487 7.71 -11.49 -3.77
C LEU A 487 7.80 -12.86 -4.43
N PHE A 488 7.16 -13.06 -5.58
CA PHE A 488 7.34 -14.28 -6.32
C PHE A 488 8.12 -14.03 -7.61
N ARG A 489 9.03 -14.95 -7.94
CA ARG A 489 9.92 -14.88 -9.10
C ARG A 489 9.62 -16.03 -10.07
N PRO A 490 8.84 -15.79 -11.13
CA PRO A 490 8.56 -16.80 -12.15
C PRO A 490 9.81 -17.09 -12.99
N PHE A 491 10.04 -18.37 -13.30
CA PHE A 491 11.09 -18.86 -14.19
C PHE A 491 10.48 -19.43 -15.47
N ASN A 492 10.45 -18.62 -16.53
CA ASN A 492 9.99 -18.93 -17.88
C ASN A 492 8.72 -19.82 -17.93
N TRP A 493 7.64 -19.31 -17.36
CA TRP A 493 6.37 -20.02 -17.38
C TRP A 493 5.83 -20.12 -18.80
N MET A 494 5.39 -21.33 -19.20
CA MET A 494 4.80 -21.66 -20.49
C MET A 494 3.46 -22.36 -20.31
N GLY A 495 2.64 -22.31 -21.35
CA GLY A 495 1.35 -22.99 -21.37
C GLY A 495 0.37 -22.34 -22.34
N PRO A 496 -0.88 -22.84 -22.38
CA PRO A 496 -1.97 -22.26 -23.16
C PRO A 496 -2.14 -20.76 -22.86
N ARG A 497 -2.49 -19.96 -23.85
CA ARG A 497 -2.77 -18.51 -23.70
C ARG A 497 -1.58 -17.67 -23.25
N LEU A 498 -0.33 -18.16 -23.47
CA LEU A 498 0.88 -17.44 -23.09
C LEU A 498 0.98 -16.07 -23.78
N ASP A 499 0.78 -16.05 -25.09
CA ASP A 499 0.72 -14.87 -25.97
C ASP A 499 -0.33 -15.17 -27.04
N ASN A 500 -0.34 -14.41 -28.12
CA ASN A 500 -1.08 -14.75 -29.35
C ASN A 500 -0.18 -14.70 -30.59
N LEU A 501 -0.58 -15.36 -31.67
CA LEU A 501 0.22 -15.42 -32.88
C LEU A 501 0.36 -14.06 -33.59
N ASN A 502 -0.59 -13.12 -33.37
CA ASN A 502 -0.44 -11.77 -33.91
C ASN A 502 0.68 -11.01 -33.21
N ALA A 503 0.82 -11.17 -31.89
CA ALA A 503 1.96 -10.63 -31.15
C ALA A 503 3.29 -11.20 -31.65
N ALA A 504 3.32 -12.49 -32.00
CA ALA A 504 4.50 -13.12 -32.61
C ALA A 504 4.81 -12.55 -33.99
N ARG A 505 3.81 -12.28 -34.86
CA ARG A 505 4.00 -11.67 -36.18
C ARG A 505 4.67 -10.30 -36.13
N ILE A 506 4.35 -9.50 -35.10
CA ILE A 506 4.99 -8.18 -34.91
C ILE A 506 6.27 -8.25 -34.07
N GLY A 507 6.71 -9.46 -33.69
CA GLY A 507 7.93 -9.69 -32.91
C GLY A 507 7.83 -9.33 -31.44
N SER A 508 6.61 -9.23 -30.90
CA SER A 508 6.33 -8.87 -29.49
C SER A 508 5.82 -10.06 -28.68
N SER A 509 6.38 -11.26 -28.89
CA SER A 509 6.03 -12.48 -28.18
C SER A 509 7.24 -13.11 -27.49
N ARG A 510 6.94 -14.08 -26.62
CA ARG A 510 7.98 -14.93 -26.01
C ARG A 510 8.50 -15.97 -26.99
N ALA A 511 9.70 -16.53 -26.69
CA ALA A 511 10.41 -17.42 -27.59
C ALA A 511 9.54 -18.58 -28.11
N ILE A 512 8.86 -19.33 -27.24
CA ILE A 512 8.06 -20.49 -27.65
C ILE A 512 6.93 -20.11 -28.62
N THR A 513 6.24 -18.99 -28.40
CA THR A 513 5.17 -18.52 -29.28
C THR A 513 5.72 -18.14 -30.65
N GLN A 514 6.92 -17.55 -30.69
CA GLN A 514 7.61 -17.26 -31.96
C GLN A 514 8.02 -18.53 -32.69
N LEU A 515 8.51 -19.55 -31.98
CA LEU A 515 8.85 -20.85 -32.56
C LEU A 515 7.61 -21.53 -33.17
N ILE A 516 6.49 -21.50 -32.43
CA ILE A 516 5.20 -22.04 -32.90
C ILE A 516 4.73 -21.31 -34.16
N LEU A 517 4.79 -19.97 -34.21
CA LEU A 517 4.42 -19.20 -35.37
C LEU A 517 5.25 -19.62 -36.59
N ASN A 518 6.57 -19.83 -36.44
CA ASN A 518 7.42 -20.27 -37.55
C ASN A 518 6.98 -21.63 -38.10
N LEU A 519 6.57 -22.57 -37.24
CA LEU A 519 6.03 -23.87 -37.66
C LEU A 519 4.68 -23.74 -38.37
N VAL A 520 3.77 -22.95 -37.82
CA VAL A 520 2.43 -22.70 -38.38
C VAL A 520 2.50 -22.03 -39.75
N GLU A 521 3.42 -21.08 -39.95
CA GLU A 521 3.56 -20.35 -41.21
C GLU A 521 4.58 -20.95 -42.18
N GLY A 522 5.26 -22.06 -41.82
CA GLY A 522 6.27 -22.68 -42.66
C GLY A 522 7.50 -21.79 -42.94
N SER A 523 7.85 -20.96 -41.97
CA SER A 523 9.03 -20.12 -42.02
C SER A 523 10.19 -20.71 -41.19
N PRO A 524 11.46 -20.41 -41.53
CA PRO A 524 12.59 -20.95 -40.77
C PRO A 524 12.59 -20.52 -39.31
N ILE A 525 12.87 -21.45 -38.40
CA ILE A 525 13.07 -21.15 -36.98
C ILE A 525 14.42 -20.44 -36.81
N LYS A 526 14.36 -19.20 -36.27
CA LYS A 526 15.55 -18.39 -36.02
C LYS A 526 16.14 -18.74 -34.63
N LEU A 527 17.37 -19.25 -34.62
CA LEU A 527 18.12 -19.55 -33.42
C LEU A 527 19.15 -18.43 -33.16
N ILE A 528 18.90 -17.60 -32.16
CA ILE A 528 19.77 -16.50 -31.81
C ILE A 528 21.01 -17.05 -31.12
N GLU A 529 22.22 -16.71 -31.65
CA GLU A 529 23.53 -17.25 -31.22
C GLU A 529 23.51 -18.79 -31.16
N GLY A 530 22.87 -19.42 -32.15
CA GLY A 530 22.72 -20.87 -32.22
C GLY A 530 21.79 -21.48 -31.15
N GLY A 531 21.04 -20.65 -30.40
CA GLY A 531 20.08 -21.10 -29.41
C GLY A 531 20.70 -21.78 -28.18
N LYS A 532 21.95 -21.44 -27.81
CA LYS A 532 22.72 -22.11 -26.75
C LYS A 532 22.29 -21.71 -25.31
N GLN A 533 21.55 -20.60 -25.16
CA GLN A 533 21.12 -20.08 -23.86
C GLN A 533 20.19 -21.07 -23.17
N LYS A 534 20.56 -21.47 -21.93
CA LYS A 534 19.78 -22.40 -21.12
C LYS A 534 18.76 -21.69 -20.25
N ARG A 535 17.57 -22.25 -20.16
CA ARG A 535 16.48 -21.78 -19.30
C ARG A 535 15.80 -22.98 -18.64
N CYS A 536 15.24 -22.74 -17.44
CA CYS A 536 14.31 -23.67 -16.83
C CYS A 536 12.88 -23.24 -17.16
N PHE A 537 12.14 -24.12 -17.78
CA PHE A 537 10.76 -23.87 -18.21
C PHE A 537 9.80 -24.51 -17.22
N THR A 538 8.70 -23.80 -16.93
CA THR A 538 7.73 -24.22 -15.93
C THR A 538 6.34 -24.20 -16.53
N ASP A 539 5.58 -25.28 -16.33
CA ASP A 539 4.18 -25.29 -16.76
C ASP A 539 3.36 -24.27 -15.97
N ILE A 540 2.43 -23.59 -16.66
CA ILE A 540 1.56 -22.60 -16.05
C ILE A 540 0.73 -23.19 -14.91
N SER A 541 0.31 -24.44 -14.98
CA SER A 541 -0.48 -25.10 -13.94
C SER A 541 0.29 -25.22 -12.63
N ASP A 542 1.57 -25.61 -12.70
CA ASP A 542 2.48 -25.65 -11.55
C ASP A 542 2.67 -24.24 -10.96
N GLY A 543 2.89 -23.24 -11.81
CA GLY A 543 3.04 -21.85 -11.40
C GLY A 543 1.80 -21.29 -10.70
N ILE A 544 0.62 -21.56 -11.23
CA ILE A 544 -0.67 -21.13 -10.67
C ILE A 544 -0.97 -21.82 -9.35
N GLU A 545 -0.67 -23.10 -9.23
CA GLU A 545 -0.84 -23.81 -7.94
C GLU A 545 0.07 -23.23 -6.84
N ALA A 546 1.31 -22.85 -7.18
CA ALA A 546 2.19 -22.14 -6.26
C ALA A 546 1.60 -20.77 -5.85
N LEU A 547 1.09 -19.99 -6.81
CA LEU A 547 0.43 -18.70 -6.51
C LEU A 547 -0.83 -18.87 -5.67
N PHE A 548 -1.63 -19.89 -5.95
CA PHE A 548 -2.80 -20.23 -5.14
C PHE A 548 -2.41 -20.45 -3.67
N ARG A 549 -1.37 -21.24 -3.40
CA ARG A 549 -0.85 -21.48 -2.04
C ARG A 549 -0.26 -20.22 -1.40
N ILE A 550 0.34 -19.33 -2.18
CA ILE A 550 0.77 -18.00 -1.69
C ILE A 550 -0.44 -17.16 -1.28
N ILE A 551 -1.54 -17.18 -2.04
CA ILE A 551 -2.78 -16.43 -1.71
C ILE A 551 -3.42 -17.03 -0.45
N GLU A 552 -3.52 -18.35 -0.38
CA GLU A 552 -4.03 -19.07 0.80
C GLU A 552 -3.24 -18.72 2.06
N ASN A 553 -1.91 -18.59 1.94
CA ASN A 553 -0.99 -18.16 3.00
C ASN A 553 -1.21 -18.87 4.32
N LYS A 554 -1.25 -20.18 4.28
CA LYS A 554 -1.49 -21.00 5.45
C LYS A 554 -0.51 -20.67 6.59
N ASP A 555 -1.05 -20.36 7.76
CA ASP A 555 -0.30 -19.98 8.96
C ASP A 555 0.62 -18.73 8.77
N GLY A 556 0.37 -17.90 7.76
CA GLY A 556 1.17 -16.70 7.48
C GLY A 556 2.58 -16.97 6.95
N ARG A 557 2.87 -18.20 6.47
CA ARG A 557 4.23 -18.63 6.08
C ARG A 557 4.83 -17.90 4.90
N CYS A 558 3.98 -17.26 4.07
CA CYS A 558 4.41 -16.52 2.90
C CYS A 558 4.63 -15.03 3.16
N ASP A 559 4.27 -14.52 4.35
CA ASP A 559 4.47 -13.11 4.68
C ASP A 559 5.96 -12.82 4.85
N GLY A 560 6.45 -11.78 4.17
CA GLY A 560 7.85 -11.38 4.19
C GLY A 560 8.80 -12.33 3.43
N GLN A 561 8.29 -13.12 2.49
CA GLN A 561 9.10 -14.12 1.77
C GLN A 561 9.35 -13.72 0.33
N ILE A 562 10.52 -14.15 -0.18
CA ILE A 562 10.85 -14.17 -1.60
C ILE A 562 10.82 -15.62 -2.04
N ILE A 563 10.09 -15.92 -3.12
CA ILE A 563 9.84 -17.30 -3.55
C ILE A 563 10.09 -17.44 -5.05
N ASN A 564 11.11 -18.20 -5.42
CA ASN A 564 11.31 -18.64 -6.79
C ASN A 564 10.28 -19.71 -7.15
N ILE A 565 9.60 -19.53 -8.28
CA ILE A 565 8.63 -20.51 -8.79
C ILE A 565 9.11 -20.96 -10.16
N GLY A 566 9.68 -22.14 -10.21
CA GLY A 566 10.30 -22.71 -11.40
C GLY A 566 10.50 -24.21 -11.31
N ASN A 567 10.72 -24.87 -12.44
CA ASN A 567 11.08 -26.28 -12.48
C ASN A 567 12.58 -26.43 -12.81
N PRO A 568 13.45 -26.72 -11.82
CA PRO A 568 14.89 -26.88 -12.06
C PRO A 568 15.24 -28.11 -12.91
N GLU A 569 14.35 -29.09 -13.03
CA GLU A 569 14.60 -30.29 -13.81
C GLU A 569 14.27 -30.07 -15.31
N ASN A 570 13.39 -29.11 -15.63
CA ASN A 570 13.05 -28.73 -16.99
C ASN A 570 14.05 -27.70 -17.58
N GLU A 571 15.36 -27.95 -17.42
CA GLU A 571 16.41 -27.11 -18.00
C GLU A 571 16.70 -27.52 -19.44
N ALA A 572 16.51 -26.61 -20.40
CA ALA A 572 16.84 -26.82 -21.79
C ALA A 572 17.41 -25.55 -22.43
N SER A 573 18.22 -25.70 -23.47
CA SER A 573 18.59 -24.60 -24.37
C SER A 573 17.41 -24.23 -25.29
N ILE A 574 17.44 -23.04 -25.88
CA ILE A 574 16.41 -22.64 -26.84
C ILE A 574 16.41 -23.56 -28.08
N LYS A 575 17.58 -24.11 -28.43
CA LYS A 575 17.67 -25.11 -29.53
C LYS A 575 16.99 -26.41 -29.14
N GLU A 576 17.28 -26.96 -27.96
CA GLU A 576 16.62 -28.19 -27.44
C GLU A 576 15.11 -28.01 -27.32
N LEU A 577 14.63 -26.82 -26.86
CA LEU A 577 13.21 -26.49 -26.85
C LEU A 577 12.62 -26.51 -28.25
N ALA A 578 13.31 -25.92 -29.24
CA ALA A 578 12.84 -25.88 -30.62
C ALA A 578 12.81 -27.29 -31.28
N GLU A 579 13.78 -28.14 -30.99
CA GLU A 579 13.83 -29.54 -31.43
C GLU A 579 12.71 -30.37 -30.81
N MET A 580 12.45 -30.22 -29.53
CA MET A 580 11.33 -30.85 -28.80
C MET A 580 9.99 -30.39 -29.37
N LEU A 581 9.81 -29.08 -29.56
CA LEU A 581 8.61 -28.51 -30.17
C LEU A 581 8.37 -29.04 -31.59
N LEU A 582 9.41 -29.17 -32.40
CA LEU A 582 9.32 -29.77 -33.73
C LEU A 582 8.90 -31.24 -33.68
N ALA A 583 9.46 -32.02 -32.74
CA ALA A 583 9.08 -33.42 -32.55
C ALA A 583 7.60 -33.56 -32.14
N CYS A 584 7.10 -32.69 -31.23
CA CYS A 584 5.68 -32.64 -30.87
C CYS A 584 4.80 -32.20 -32.05
N PHE A 585 5.25 -31.23 -32.85
CA PHE A 585 4.53 -30.76 -34.02
C PHE A 585 4.39 -31.83 -35.10
N GLU A 586 5.48 -32.58 -35.41
CA GLU A 586 5.45 -33.63 -36.42
C GLU A 586 4.55 -34.82 -36.08
N ARG A 587 4.33 -35.10 -34.82
CA ARG A 587 3.41 -36.16 -34.34
C ARG A 587 1.98 -35.66 -34.01
N HIS A 588 1.73 -34.35 -34.12
CA HIS A 588 0.45 -33.77 -33.71
C HIS A 588 -0.69 -34.16 -34.67
N PRO A 589 -1.90 -34.48 -34.18
CA PRO A 589 -3.04 -34.87 -35.04
C PRO A 589 -3.42 -33.84 -36.13
N LEU A 590 -3.13 -32.57 -35.93
CA LEU A 590 -3.41 -31.48 -36.87
C LEU A 590 -2.23 -31.18 -37.81
N ARG A 591 -1.13 -31.96 -37.76
CA ARG A 591 0.11 -31.70 -38.48
C ARG A 591 -0.11 -31.43 -39.99
N ASP A 592 -0.94 -32.25 -40.64
CA ASP A 592 -1.19 -32.19 -42.09
C ASP A 592 -1.87 -30.91 -42.58
N ARG A 593 -2.38 -30.09 -41.63
CA ARG A 593 -2.99 -28.78 -41.94
C ARG A 593 -1.96 -27.67 -42.11
N PHE A 594 -0.72 -27.91 -41.71
CA PHE A 594 0.32 -26.90 -41.66
C PHE A 594 1.44 -27.21 -42.66
N PRO A 595 2.17 -26.19 -43.15
CA PRO A 595 3.26 -26.38 -44.08
C PRO A 595 4.41 -27.23 -43.50
N PRO A 596 5.30 -27.79 -44.36
CA PRO A 596 6.47 -28.51 -43.90
C PRO A 596 7.44 -27.59 -43.16
N PHE A 597 8.21 -28.17 -42.24
CA PHE A 597 9.25 -27.46 -41.53
C PHE A 597 10.31 -26.89 -42.45
N ALA A 598 10.59 -25.57 -42.36
CA ALA A 598 11.49 -24.87 -43.28
C ALA A 598 12.97 -24.82 -42.83
N GLY A 599 13.32 -25.54 -41.73
CA GLY A 599 14.69 -25.61 -41.23
C GLY A 599 15.00 -24.59 -40.14
N PHE A 600 16.21 -24.73 -39.57
CA PHE A 600 16.78 -23.80 -38.61
C PHE A 600 17.67 -22.76 -39.30
N ARG A 601 17.66 -21.51 -38.78
CA ARG A 601 18.56 -20.44 -39.24
C ARG A 601 19.20 -19.77 -38.04
N GLU A 602 20.51 -19.71 -37.99
CA GLU A 602 21.25 -18.98 -36.96
C GLU A 602 21.23 -17.47 -37.28
N VAL A 603 21.06 -16.64 -36.22
CA VAL A 603 20.96 -15.18 -36.32
C VAL A 603 21.74 -14.56 -35.16
N GLU A 604 22.49 -13.50 -35.43
CA GLU A 604 23.18 -12.72 -34.39
C GLU A 604 22.19 -11.98 -33.51
N SER A 605 22.51 -11.87 -32.19
CA SER A 605 21.64 -11.20 -31.22
C SER A 605 21.46 -9.71 -31.51
N SER A 606 22.49 -9.05 -32.03
CA SER A 606 22.46 -7.64 -32.46
C SER A 606 21.47 -7.36 -33.59
N ASP A 607 21.31 -8.33 -34.49
CA ASP A 607 20.42 -8.23 -35.66
C ASP A 607 18.95 -8.45 -35.26
N TYR A 608 18.72 -9.23 -34.21
CA TYR A 608 17.37 -9.56 -33.73
C TYR A 608 16.83 -8.57 -32.69
N TYR A 609 17.61 -8.25 -31.66
CA TYR A 609 17.18 -7.40 -30.53
C TYR A 609 17.74 -5.98 -30.58
N GLY A 610 18.71 -5.70 -31.45
CA GLY A 610 19.42 -4.44 -31.54
C GLY A 610 20.63 -4.35 -30.60
N LYS A 611 21.44 -3.27 -30.76
CA LYS A 611 22.75 -3.10 -30.08
C LYS A 611 22.68 -2.97 -28.55
N GLY A 612 21.52 -2.65 -27.99
CA GLY A 612 21.30 -2.49 -26.56
C GLY A 612 21.04 -3.79 -25.79
N TYR A 613 20.95 -4.92 -26.48
CA TYR A 613 20.66 -6.22 -25.86
C TYR A 613 21.93 -6.91 -25.35
N GLN A 614 21.78 -7.63 -24.25
CA GLN A 614 22.79 -8.51 -23.65
C GLN A 614 22.06 -9.70 -23.04
N ASP A 615 22.40 -10.93 -23.42
CA ASP A 615 21.75 -12.13 -22.90
C ASP A 615 22.46 -12.70 -21.68
N VAL A 616 21.82 -13.62 -21.01
CA VAL A 616 22.29 -14.36 -19.83
C VAL A 616 22.42 -15.84 -20.23
N GLU A 617 23.55 -16.46 -19.91
CA GLU A 617 23.86 -17.82 -20.36
C GLU A 617 22.93 -18.88 -19.77
N HIS A 618 22.65 -18.81 -18.47
CA HIS A 618 21.76 -19.75 -17.81
C HIS A 618 20.91 -19.08 -16.72
N ARG A 619 19.76 -19.70 -16.40
CA ARG A 619 18.87 -19.32 -15.29
C ARG A 619 18.22 -20.56 -14.70
N LYS A 620 18.79 -21.04 -13.60
CA LYS A 620 18.26 -22.21 -12.89
C LYS A 620 17.82 -21.80 -11.49
N PRO A 621 16.54 -22.04 -11.08
CA PRO A 621 16.08 -21.67 -9.75
C PRO A 621 16.55 -22.66 -8.69
N SER A 622 16.86 -22.16 -7.49
CA SER A 622 16.63 -22.87 -6.25
C SER A 622 15.15 -22.75 -5.91
N ILE A 623 14.47 -23.84 -5.55
CA ILE A 623 13.06 -23.84 -5.12
C ILE A 623 12.94 -24.15 -3.62
N ARG A 624 13.99 -23.89 -2.86
CA ARG A 624 14.04 -24.16 -1.41
C ARG A 624 12.94 -23.44 -0.65
N ASN A 625 12.72 -22.14 -0.95
CA ASN A 625 11.68 -21.36 -0.28
C ASN A 625 10.27 -21.80 -0.70
N ALA A 626 10.05 -22.20 -1.96
CA ALA A 626 8.79 -22.77 -2.40
C ALA A 626 8.46 -24.09 -1.65
N LYS A 627 9.43 -24.98 -1.52
CA LYS A 627 9.26 -26.22 -0.72
C LYS A 627 8.94 -25.90 0.74
N ARG A 628 9.70 -25.00 1.37
CA ARG A 628 9.56 -24.65 2.79
C ARG A 628 8.25 -23.91 3.09
N CYS A 629 7.91 -22.90 2.30
CA CYS A 629 6.78 -22.02 2.58
C CYS A 629 5.45 -22.57 2.07
N LEU A 630 5.46 -23.24 0.90
CA LEU A 630 4.27 -23.66 0.20
C LEU A 630 4.03 -25.18 0.28
N ASN A 631 5.02 -25.98 0.72
CA ASN A 631 5.03 -27.42 0.52
C ASN A 631 4.75 -27.78 -0.96
N TRP A 632 5.42 -27.08 -1.87
CA TRP A 632 5.20 -27.14 -3.31
C TRP A 632 6.46 -27.57 -4.05
N GLU A 633 6.27 -28.44 -5.02
CA GLU A 633 7.25 -28.82 -6.03
C GLU A 633 6.55 -28.87 -7.39
N PRO A 634 7.26 -28.56 -8.48
CA PRO A 634 6.71 -28.70 -9.83
C PRO A 634 6.52 -30.17 -10.17
N THR A 635 5.47 -30.48 -10.94
CA THR A 635 5.08 -31.86 -11.26
C THR A 635 5.01 -32.13 -12.75
N VAL A 636 4.95 -31.10 -13.58
CA VAL A 636 4.78 -31.24 -15.03
C VAL A 636 6.14 -31.29 -15.73
N GLU A 637 6.34 -32.30 -16.56
CA GLU A 637 7.56 -32.47 -17.34
C GLU A 637 7.62 -31.52 -18.55
N MET A 638 8.84 -31.31 -19.06
CA MET A 638 9.10 -30.36 -20.15
C MET A 638 8.32 -30.70 -21.41
N GLU A 639 8.30 -31.96 -21.82
CA GLU A 639 7.62 -32.43 -23.04
C GLU A 639 6.11 -32.21 -22.95
N GLU A 640 5.50 -32.54 -21.81
CA GLU A 640 4.08 -32.31 -21.56
C GLU A 640 3.72 -30.82 -21.62
N THR A 641 4.57 -29.95 -21.04
CA THR A 641 4.40 -28.49 -21.11
C THR A 641 4.43 -27.97 -22.54
N VAL A 642 5.35 -28.50 -23.36
CA VAL A 642 5.47 -28.15 -24.79
C VAL A 642 4.25 -28.62 -25.56
N GLU A 643 3.79 -29.85 -25.34
CA GLU A 643 2.58 -30.41 -25.96
C GLU A 643 1.33 -29.60 -25.64
N HIS A 644 1.08 -29.28 -24.37
CA HIS A 644 -0.06 -28.46 -23.95
C HIS A 644 -0.04 -27.08 -24.60
N THR A 645 1.13 -26.46 -24.65
CA THR A 645 1.30 -25.15 -25.28
C THR A 645 1.02 -25.21 -26.77
N LEU A 646 1.61 -26.18 -27.46
CA LEU A 646 1.47 -26.35 -28.91
C LEU A 646 0.01 -26.69 -29.31
N ASP A 647 -0.61 -27.65 -28.65
CA ASP A 647 -2.00 -28.08 -28.91
C ASP A 647 -2.97 -26.89 -28.84
N PHE A 648 -2.81 -26.03 -27.83
CA PHE A 648 -3.62 -24.82 -27.69
C PHE A 648 -3.49 -23.92 -28.94
N PHE A 649 -2.29 -23.60 -29.37
CA PHE A 649 -2.07 -22.71 -30.50
C PHE A 649 -2.57 -23.30 -31.82
N LEU A 650 -2.32 -24.59 -32.07
CA LEU A 650 -2.75 -25.22 -33.32
C LEU A 650 -4.29 -25.29 -33.43
N ARG A 651 -5.00 -25.51 -32.30
CA ARG A 651 -6.47 -25.47 -32.26
C ARG A 651 -7.04 -24.04 -32.38
N THR A 652 -6.31 -23.05 -31.87
CA THR A 652 -6.75 -21.64 -31.95
C THR A 652 -6.69 -21.12 -33.40
N VAL A 653 -5.70 -21.53 -34.18
CA VAL A 653 -5.61 -21.21 -35.61
C VAL A 653 -6.80 -21.78 -36.39
N GLU A 654 -7.26 -22.98 -36.03
CA GLU A 654 -8.44 -23.62 -36.66
C GLU A 654 -9.73 -22.81 -36.45
N LEU A 655 -9.90 -22.23 -35.25
CA LEU A 655 -11.08 -21.42 -34.91
C LEU A 655 -11.13 -20.05 -35.60
N THR A 656 -9.97 -19.54 -36.03
CA THR A 656 -9.92 -18.25 -36.75
C THR A 656 -10.21 -18.37 -38.25
N ASP A 657 -9.88 -19.50 -38.86
CA ASP A 657 -10.14 -19.74 -40.30
C ASP A 657 -11.63 -20.02 -40.55
N ASP A 658 -12.33 -20.69 -39.65
CA ASP A 658 -13.77 -20.96 -39.76
C ASP A 658 -14.67 -19.71 -39.57
N LYS A 659 -14.15 -18.60 -38.99
CA LYS A 659 -14.90 -17.34 -38.87
C LYS A 659 -14.75 -16.40 -40.07
N ASN A 660 -13.79 -16.69 -40.98
CA ASN A 660 -13.57 -15.90 -42.19
C ASN A 660 -14.08 -16.63 -43.48
N SER A 661 -14.73 -17.80 -43.37
CA SER A 661 -15.49 -18.48 -44.41
C SER A 661 -16.99 -18.32 -44.11
#